data_ac092d71dc3eb67ff7546d7622895c99
#
_entry.id   ac092d71dc3eb67ff7546d7622895c99
#
_cell.length_a   1.000
_cell.length_b   1.000
_cell.length_c   1.000
_cell.angle_alpha   90.00
_cell.angle_beta   90.00
_cell.angle_gamma   90.00
#
_symmetry.space_group_name_H-M   'P 1'
#
loop_
_entity.id
_entity.type
_entity.pdbx_description
1 polymer ?
#
loop_
_entity_poly.entity_id
_entity_poly.type
_entity_poly.pdbx_seq_one_letter_code
_entity_poly.pdbx_strand_id
1 'polypeptide(L)'
;MKRRRIDVLCLQETRWMGCKAKEIGERIKLFYYGVETKTNGVAIAVAGTLKEHVLSVNRVSERLISVRIATNEGFWTVISVYAPQCGCPEADEMAFYDELDEAIKSTPESDYLLLLVTRDFNGHVGQDRKGFERVHGGRGFGIRNQDGERIVDMAEAQDLAIASTFFMKRKSQKVTYCSGGQKSEIDHILVRRNDLKTIKDVKDVKSIPGEVAGQHRPVVADMCIALPKKTKTNVEPRIRWWKMTKESQKILREKIVETGLPDPSGPIDSVWASAANITLKCARDTLGETVGGRRGDMAAWFWNENLQQVVKAKKNAYKIWQDTKSLAALNDYKSKKKAAKAAVAKAKNAALDEIYKKLDTSQAEKFVFLLAKARHRNSLDVTEVRTVKSGNGIVLKDPTEVKERWKQYFSHLLNQEFPRKERISARPVVGPVQPRSVEEVRKVMKKMKIGKAVGPDGVPVEAWKVLGESGLLWLTTFFNNITRSERIPDAWRDSVIVPVFKRKGDIMDCANYRGIKLTAHTMKVYERLLDSRLRDMVEIAADQFGFTPERSTIDAIFIARQVMEKYREKNKPCHIAFLDLEKAYDKLPRTLLWEVLRERGIPEYMVRTIQDMYGGSTTRVRTVHGTTSKFEIGVHQGSALSPFLFILTLDTVVKNLMEGPPFTLLYADDGALIANSKVELQDKIREWQMTLADAELRLNLKKTEIMSSIEEPGDVSDISGTMFTQTKEFQYLGSLLSADGTVGAAVRGRITCAWLKWRESTGILCDRRCSRVLKGKVYRTIVRPALLYGSECWPVSKTHERMLNTAEMRMLRWACGFTRCDRVRNEDIRTMMQTVPIQLKLLEQRLRWYGHVMRRPSHHLTRRALEMEVPGKRSRGAPKKRWTDAIYKDMKEVGVTTDDIQDRALWRSRTRTADPANMRDKR
;
A
#
# COMPACT_ATOMS: atom_id res chain seq x y z
N MET A 1 23.35 -13.12 -16.58
CA MET A 1 23.44 -13.48 -15.17
C MET A 1 23.44 -15.00 -14.94
N LYS A 2 22.38 -15.77 -15.22
CA LYS A 2 22.27 -17.21 -14.86
C LYS A 2 23.38 -18.09 -15.46
N ARG A 3 23.73 -17.92 -16.74
CA ARG A 3 24.76 -18.71 -17.40
C ARG A 3 26.17 -18.52 -16.81
N ARG A 4 26.46 -17.29 -16.33
CA ARG A 4 27.75 -16.91 -15.74
C ARG A 4 27.73 -16.86 -14.21
N ARG A 5 26.63 -17.28 -13.57
CA ARG A 5 26.39 -17.27 -12.12
C ARG A 5 26.62 -15.88 -11.49
N ILE A 6 26.17 -14.82 -12.19
CA ILE A 6 26.26 -13.43 -11.69
C ILE A 6 25.07 -13.19 -10.76
N ASP A 7 25.33 -12.82 -9.53
CA ASP A 7 24.32 -12.52 -8.52
C ASP A 7 23.85 -11.08 -8.56
N VAL A 8 24.75 -10.12 -8.81
CA VAL A 8 24.47 -8.69 -8.98
C VAL A 8 25.09 -8.23 -10.28
N LEU A 9 24.37 -7.46 -11.07
CA LEU A 9 24.83 -6.89 -12.34
C LEU A 9 24.44 -5.41 -12.42
N CYS A 10 25.44 -4.54 -12.50
CA CYS A 10 25.26 -3.13 -12.77
C CYS A 10 25.16 -2.90 -14.28
N LEU A 11 24.28 -1.99 -14.67
CA LEU A 11 23.99 -1.65 -16.06
C LEU A 11 23.94 -0.13 -16.22
N GLN A 12 24.61 0.38 -17.22
CA GLN A 12 24.64 1.79 -17.59
C GLN A 12 24.01 1.96 -18.98
N GLU A 13 23.74 3.19 -19.36
CA GLU A 13 23.03 3.54 -20.60
C GLU A 13 21.78 2.69 -20.84
N THR A 14 20.99 2.52 -19.80
CA THR A 14 19.78 1.69 -19.92
C THR A 14 18.77 2.29 -20.87
N ARG A 15 18.81 3.63 -21.05
CA ARG A 15 17.86 4.40 -21.86
C ARG A 15 16.40 4.13 -21.50
N TRP A 16 16.18 3.78 -20.24
CA TRP A 16 14.86 3.54 -19.69
C TRP A 16 14.41 4.72 -18.84
N MET A 17 13.29 5.30 -19.21
CA MET A 17 12.70 6.39 -18.47
C MET A 17 11.94 5.88 -17.25
N GLY A 18 12.16 6.53 -16.10
CA GLY A 18 11.44 6.30 -14.85
C GLY A 18 12.30 5.79 -13.70
N CYS A 19 11.67 5.77 -12.53
CA CYS A 19 12.25 5.44 -11.23
C CYS A 19 11.47 4.25 -10.66
N LYS A 20 11.81 3.00 -11.05
CA LYS A 20 11.03 1.81 -10.72
C LYS A 20 11.89 0.55 -10.61
N ALA A 21 11.26 -0.50 -10.07
CA ALA A 21 11.78 -1.85 -10.19
C ALA A 21 10.95 -2.67 -11.19
N LYS A 22 11.56 -3.73 -11.75
CA LYS A 22 10.88 -4.64 -12.68
C LYS A 22 11.44 -6.05 -12.54
N GLU A 23 10.60 -7.06 -12.49
CA GLU A 23 11.05 -8.43 -12.64
C GLU A 23 11.30 -8.77 -14.11
N ILE A 24 12.48 -9.31 -14.40
CA ILE A 24 12.92 -9.70 -15.74
C ILE A 24 13.21 -11.19 -15.75
N GLY A 25 12.45 -11.94 -16.56
CA GLY A 25 12.68 -13.38 -16.74
C GLY A 25 12.80 -14.11 -15.39
N GLU A 26 13.47 -15.22 -15.37
CA GLU A 26 13.74 -16.17 -14.27
C GLU A 26 14.03 -15.59 -12.86
N ARG A 27 13.11 -14.74 -12.34
CA ARG A 27 13.17 -14.09 -10.99
C ARG A 27 14.28 -13.08 -10.78
N ILE A 28 14.90 -12.52 -11.82
CA ILE A 28 15.84 -11.41 -11.68
C ILE A 28 15.04 -10.14 -11.46
N LYS A 29 15.41 -9.34 -10.45
CA LYS A 29 14.82 -8.04 -10.19
C LYS A 29 15.78 -6.95 -10.63
N LEU A 30 15.30 -6.06 -11.51
CA LEU A 30 16.02 -4.91 -12.03
C LEU A 30 15.49 -3.65 -11.33
N PHE A 31 16.38 -2.90 -10.74
CA PHE A 31 16.14 -1.56 -10.20
C PHE A 31 16.77 -0.57 -11.18
N TYR A 32 16.03 0.45 -11.61
CA TYR A 32 16.55 1.39 -12.60
C TYR A 32 16.11 2.82 -12.33
N TYR A 33 16.92 3.75 -12.86
CA TYR A 33 16.61 5.16 -12.88
C TYR A 33 17.10 5.79 -14.20
N GLY A 34 16.28 6.65 -14.78
CA GLY A 34 16.61 7.44 -15.94
C GLY A 34 15.52 8.47 -16.23
N VAL A 35 15.93 9.63 -16.69
CA VAL A 35 15.07 10.78 -16.98
C VAL A 35 14.60 10.73 -18.42
N GLU A 36 15.49 10.39 -19.35
CA GLU A 36 15.24 10.35 -20.79
C GLU A 36 15.47 8.96 -21.40
N THR A 37 14.96 8.77 -22.63
CA THR A 37 15.15 7.52 -23.40
C THR A 37 16.29 7.60 -24.41
N LYS A 38 16.87 8.78 -24.62
CA LYS A 38 17.94 9.01 -25.62
C LYS A 38 19.33 8.85 -25.02
N THR A 39 19.53 9.33 -23.81
CA THR A 39 20.83 9.40 -23.13
C THR A 39 20.72 8.80 -21.72
N ASN A 40 21.84 8.48 -21.11
CA ASN A 40 22.01 8.10 -19.72
C ASN A 40 21.12 6.92 -19.22
N GLY A 41 20.93 6.83 -17.91
CA GLY A 41 20.16 5.82 -17.21
C GLY A 41 20.99 4.67 -16.65
N VAL A 42 20.81 4.41 -15.39
CA VAL A 42 21.53 3.36 -14.63
C VAL A 42 20.58 2.32 -14.08
N ALA A 43 21.09 1.11 -13.89
CA ALA A 43 20.32 0.05 -13.26
C ALA A 43 21.20 -0.98 -12.54
N ILE A 44 20.60 -1.64 -11.55
CA ILE A 44 21.20 -2.80 -10.87
C ILE A 44 20.21 -3.98 -10.99
N ALA A 45 20.65 -5.08 -11.56
CA ALA A 45 19.92 -6.33 -11.64
C ALA A 45 20.40 -7.29 -10.56
N VAL A 46 19.48 -7.79 -9.74
CA VAL A 46 19.76 -8.69 -8.63
C VAL A 46 19.13 -10.05 -8.90
N ALA A 47 19.90 -11.14 -8.70
CA ALA A 47 19.43 -12.50 -8.90
C ALA A 47 18.33 -12.87 -7.89
N GLY A 48 17.52 -13.87 -8.26
CA GLY A 48 16.40 -14.31 -7.43
C GLY A 48 16.78 -14.88 -6.06
N THR A 49 18.04 -15.20 -5.84
CA THR A 49 18.60 -15.61 -4.55
C THR A 49 18.74 -14.44 -3.58
N LEU A 50 19.10 -13.26 -4.10
CA LEU A 50 19.39 -12.04 -3.33
C LEU A 50 18.26 -11.01 -3.34
N LYS A 51 17.35 -11.05 -4.31
CA LYS A 51 16.31 -10.00 -4.47
C LYS A 51 15.43 -9.81 -3.23
N GLU A 52 15.24 -10.88 -2.45
CA GLU A 52 14.43 -10.85 -1.22
C GLU A 52 15.22 -10.30 -0.02
N HIS A 53 16.52 -10.10 -0.18
CA HIS A 53 17.43 -9.54 0.82
C HIS A 53 17.78 -8.08 0.53
N VAL A 54 17.22 -7.48 -0.51
CA VAL A 54 17.33 -6.05 -0.79
C VAL A 54 16.54 -5.27 0.25
N LEU A 55 17.21 -4.39 0.97
CA LEU A 55 16.63 -3.57 2.04
C LEU A 55 16.18 -2.20 1.54
N SER A 56 17.02 -1.56 0.75
CA SER A 56 16.74 -0.24 0.19
C SER A 56 17.37 -0.07 -1.19
N VAL A 57 16.79 0.84 -1.96
CA VAL A 57 17.30 1.28 -3.26
C VAL A 57 17.31 2.81 -3.25
N ASN A 58 18.49 3.40 -3.36
CA ASN A 58 18.64 4.84 -3.45
C ASN A 58 18.97 5.20 -4.91
N ARG A 59 18.22 6.13 -5.47
CA ARG A 59 18.36 6.63 -6.85
C ARG A 59 18.79 8.09 -6.76
N VAL A 60 20.10 8.29 -6.74
CA VAL A 60 20.69 9.61 -6.56
C VAL A 60 20.48 10.44 -7.82
N SER A 61 20.97 9.96 -8.97
CA SER A 61 20.79 10.63 -10.26
C SER A 61 20.66 9.61 -11.39
N GLU A 62 20.47 10.06 -12.62
CA GLU A 62 20.47 9.18 -13.81
C GLU A 62 21.84 8.54 -14.09
N ARG A 63 22.85 8.89 -13.30
CA ARG A 63 24.21 8.37 -13.34
C ARG A 63 24.57 7.52 -12.11
N LEU A 64 23.81 7.63 -11.01
CA LEU A 64 24.10 6.99 -9.73
C LEU A 64 22.88 6.28 -9.15
N ILE A 65 22.99 4.97 -8.92
CA ILE A 65 21.99 4.16 -8.21
C ILE A 65 22.67 3.22 -7.25
N SER A 66 22.17 3.10 -6.04
CA SER A 66 22.66 2.14 -5.04
C SER A 66 21.60 1.17 -4.57
N VAL A 67 22.02 -0.04 -4.20
CA VAL A 67 21.20 -1.08 -3.60
C VAL A 67 21.88 -1.62 -2.35
N ARG A 68 21.17 -1.59 -1.23
CA ARG A 68 21.64 -2.18 0.04
C ARG A 68 21.07 -3.58 0.22
N ILE A 69 21.95 -4.57 0.43
CA ILE A 69 21.61 -6.00 0.49
C ILE A 69 22.06 -6.57 1.84
N ALA A 70 21.17 -7.28 2.53
CA ALA A 70 21.52 -8.02 3.75
C ALA A 70 22.15 -9.37 3.41
N THR A 71 23.28 -9.68 4.07
CA THR A 71 23.95 -10.99 4.00
C THR A 71 24.15 -11.55 5.43
N ASN A 72 24.62 -12.77 5.56
CA ASN A 72 24.91 -13.34 6.88
C ASN A 72 26.01 -12.58 7.63
N GLU A 73 26.99 -12.06 6.91
CA GLU A 73 28.17 -11.39 7.49
C GLU A 73 27.90 -9.92 7.82
N GLY A 74 27.06 -9.25 7.03
CA GLY A 74 26.82 -7.83 7.18
C GLY A 74 25.88 -7.29 6.10
N PHE A 75 25.97 -6.00 5.88
CA PHE A 75 25.23 -5.31 4.83
C PHE A 75 26.20 -4.98 3.71
N TRP A 76 25.75 -5.17 2.48
CA TRP A 76 26.49 -4.79 1.28
C TRP A 76 25.75 -3.65 0.57
N THR A 77 26.43 -2.53 0.39
CA THR A 77 25.95 -1.44 -0.44
C THR A 77 26.67 -1.48 -1.78
N VAL A 78 25.92 -1.75 -2.84
CA VAL A 78 26.41 -1.80 -4.22
C VAL A 78 25.98 -0.51 -4.93
N ILE A 79 26.92 0.27 -5.42
CA ILE A 79 26.68 1.49 -6.20
C ILE A 79 27.05 1.24 -7.66
N SER A 80 26.10 1.47 -8.57
CA SER A 80 26.35 1.51 -10.01
C SER A 80 26.57 2.95 -10.43
N VAL A 81 27.73 3.20 -11.02
CA VAL A 81 28.21 4.52 -11.37
C VAL A 81 28.39 4.63 -12.88
N TYR A 82 27.89 5.71 -13.47
CA TYR A 82 28.04 6.06 -14.88
C TYR A 82 28.58 7.49 -15.01
N ALA A 83 29.88 7.64 -15.22
CA ALA A 83 30.51 8.93 -15.28
C ALA A 83 30.14 9.75 -16.55
N PRO A 84 30.34 11.08 -16.55
CA PRO A 84 30.22 11.92 -17.73
C PRO A 84 31.21 11.50 -18.85
N GLN A 85 30.83 11.71 -20.09
CA GLN A 85 31.69 11.40 -21.24
C GLN A 85 32.72 12.48 -21.44
N CYS A 86 33.86 12.14 -22.06
CA CYS A 86 34.87 13.13 -22.52
C CYS A 86 34.21 14.24 -23.33
N GLY A 87 34.56 15.50 -23.00
CA GLY A 87 33.98 16.66 -23.63
C GLY A 87 32.72 17.22 -23.02
N CYS A 88 32.25 16.65 -21.89
CA CYS A 88 31.25 17.33 -21.08
C CYS A 88 31.82 18.61 -20.44
N PRO A 89 30.94 19.60 -20.11
CA PRO A 89 31.36 20.77 -19.36
C PRO A 89 31.97 20.37 -18.00
N GLU A 90 33.07 21.05 -17.61
CA GLU A 90 33.76 20.78 -16.34
C GLU A 90 32.81 20.89 -15.11
N ALA A 91 31.83 21.79 -15.17
CA ALA A 91 30.81 21.93 -14.14
C ALA A 91 29.96 20.65 -13.96
N ASP A 92 29.64 19.94 -15.05
CA ASP A 92 28.87 18.68 -14.98
C ASP A 92 29.74 17.54 -14.42
N GLU A 93 31.04 17.56 -14.67
CA GLU A 93 32.00 16.62 -14.09
C GLU A 93 32.14 16.85 -12.58
N MET A 94 32.33 18.11 -12.16
CA MET A 94 32.42 18.44 -10.73
C MET A 94 31.15 18.05 -9.98
N ALA A 95 29.98 18.42 -10.51
CA ALA A 95 28.70 18.04 -9.91
C ALA A 95 28.52 16.52 -9.77
N PHE A 96 28.98 15.73 -10.73
CA PHE A 96 28.98 14.29 -10.67
C PHE A 96 29.88 13.74 -9.54
N TYR A 97 31.12 14.28 -9.39
CA TYR A 97 31.99 13.83 -8.31
C TYR A 97 31.45 14.21 -6.93
N ASP A 98 30.81 15.37 -6.78
CA ASP A 98 30.14 15.79 -5.56
C ASP A 98 28.99 14.84 -5.20
N GLU A 99 28.12 14.48 -6.16
CA GLU A 99 27.05 13.50 -5.98
C GLU A 99 27.59 12.11 -5.60
N LEU A 100 28.69 11.69 -6.20
CA LEU A 100 29.35 10.41 -5.90
C LEU A 100 29.94 10.41 -4.49
N ASP A 101 30.61 11.48 -4.11
CA ASP A 101 31.20 11.67 -2.79
C ASP A 101 30.12 11.62 -1.69
N GLU A 102 29.03 12.34 -1.90
CA GLU A 102 27.86 12.31 -0.99
C GLU A 102 27.24 10.90 -0.89
N ALA A 103 27.12 10.19 -2.01
CA ALA A 103 26.60 8.84 -2.05
C ALA A 103 27.50 7.85 -1.28
N ILE A 104 28.83 8.00 -1.36
CA ILE A 104 29.80 7.20 -0.62
C ILE A 104 29.72 7.52 0.87
N LYS A 105 29.73 8.80 1.25
CA LYS A 105 29.63 9.27 2.64
C LYS A 105 28.33 8.89 3.32
N SER A 106 27.24 8.87 2.57
CA SER A 106 25.92 8.44 3.08
C SER A 106 25.82 6.93 3.36
N THR A 107 26.79 6.14 2.88
CA THR A 107 26.83 4.69 3.14
C THR A 107 27.39 4.42 4.54
N PRO A 108 26.66 3.70 5.40
CA PRO A 108 27.13 3.38 6.76
C PRO A 108 28.54 2.76 6.74
N GLU A 109 29.38 3.16 7.69
CA GLU A 109 30.75 2.61 7.81
C GLU A 109 30.76 1.09 8.06
N SER A 110 29.72 0.57 8.71
CA SER A 110 29.53 -0.87 8.98
C SER A 110 29.18 -1.68 7.74
N ASP A 111 28.81 -1.04 6.63
CA ASP A 111 28.45 -1.73 5.41
C ASP A 111 29.71 -2.02 4.57
N TYR A 112 29.76 -3.21 3.98
CA TYR A 112 30.71 -3.50 2.89
C TYR A 112 30.30 -2.68 1.67
N LEU A 113 31.23 -1.88 1.16
CA LEU A 113 30.97 -0.99 0.03
C LEU A 113 31.59 -1.55 -1.24
N LEU A 114 30.78 -1.65 -2.29
CA LEU A 114 31.19 -2.04 -3.64
C LEU A 114 30.71 -1.00 -4.65
N LEU A 115 31.63 -0.26 -5.22
CA LEU A 115 31.38 0.62 -6.35
C LEU A 115 31.72 -0.11 -7.65
N LEU A 116 30.74 -0.28 -8.50
CA LEU A 116 30.94 -0.78 -9.87
C LEU A 116 30.88 0.42 -10.80
N VAL A 117 32.05 0.89 -11.16
CA VAL A 117 32.26 1.98 -12.09
C VAL A 117 32.53 1.37 -13.46
N THR A 118 31.56 1.50 -14.34
CA THR A 118 31.66 0.98 -15.69
C THR A 118 31.28 2.08 -16.67
N ARG A 119 32.01 2.13 -17.78
CA ARG A 119 31.90 3.00 -18.92
C ARG A 119 32.21 4.48 -18.64
N ASP A 120 33.31 4.89 -19.19
CA ASP A 120 33.73 6.31 -19.42
C ASP A 120 34.06 7.15 -18.19
N PHE A 121 34.75 6.62 -17.19
CA PHE A 121 35.66 7.48 -16.46
C PHE A 121 36.78 7.98 -17.40
N ASN A 122 36.92 7.36 -18.61
CA ASN A 122 38.05 7.50 -19.52
C ASN A 122 39.43 7.51 -18.80
N GLY A 123 39.38 7.16 -17.52
CA GLY A 123 40.49 7.20 -16.59
C GLY A 123 41.31 5.94 -16.67
N HIS A 124 42.44 6.04 -17.32
CA HIS A 124 43.47 5.02 -17.23
C HIS A 124 44.22 5.19 -15.92
N VAL A 125 43.99 4.28 -14.96
CA VAL A 125 44.69 4.32 -13.66
C VAL A 125 46.15 3.87 -13.77
N GLY A 126 46.51 3.23 -14.90
CA GLY A 126 47.91 2.89 -15.26
C GLY A 126 48.48 1.75 -14.40
N GLN A 127 49.83 1.60 -14.48
CA GLN A 127 50.58 0.61 -13.71
C GLN A 127 51.34 1.22 -12.53
N ASP A 128 51.57 2.52 -12.53
CA ASP A 128 52.29 3.19 -11.48
C ASP A 128 51.47 3.34 -10.22
N ARG A 129 52.05 2.87 -9.08
CA ARG A 129 51.45 2.92 -7.75
C ARG A 129 52.20 3.82 -6.77
N LYS A 130 53.29 4.46 -7.20
CA LYS A 130 54.12 5.25 -6.32
C LYS A 130 53.31 6.38 -5.65
N GLY A 131 53.32 6.38 -4.32
CA GLY A 131 52.51 7.33 -3.54
C GLY A 131 51.08 6.93 -3.31
N PHE A 132 50.56 5.85 -3.96
CA PHE A 132 49.17 5.39 -3.89
C PHE A 132 49.07 3.89 -3.55
N GLU A 133 50.04 3.35 -2.78
CA GLU A 133 50.15 1.91 -2.52
C GLU A 133 48.93 1.32 -1.80
N ARG A 134 48.16 2.14 -1.07
CA ARG A 134 46.94 1.73 -0.41
C ARG A 134 45.78 1.57 -1.37
N VAL A 135 45.71 2.41 -2.40
CA VAL A 135 44.60 2.50 -3.35
C VAL A 135 44.84 1.60 -4.55
N HIS A 136 46.11 1.52 -5.01
CA HIS A 136 46.50 0.92 -6.27
C HIS A 136 47.53 -0.20 -6.07
N GLY A 137 47.23 -1.40 -6.53
CA GLY A 137 48.06 -2.59 -6.36
C GLY A 137 49.24 -2.73 -7.33
N GLY A 138 49.48 -1.75 -8.20
CA GLY A 138 50.58 -1.76 -9.17
C GLY A 138 50.42 -2.66 -10.39
N ARG A 139 49.25 -3.24 -10.60
CA ARG A 139 48.97 -4.22 -11.67
C ARG A 139 47.87 -3.76 -12.64
N GLY A 140 47.73 -2.45 -12.89
CA GLY A 140 46.86 -1.87 -13.91
C GLY A 140 47.37 -2.08 -15.34
N PHE A 141 46.73 -1.43 -16.32
CA PHE A 141 47.08 -1.49 -17.75
C PHE A 141 47.39 -0.12 -18.30
N GLY A 142 48.53 0.02 -18.97
CA GLY A 142 48.92 1.26 -19.65
C GLY A 142 49.51 2.32 -18.73
N ILE A 143 49.46 3.58 -19.17
CA ILE A 143 49.92 4.77 -18.46
C ILE A 143 48.72 5.52 -17.89
N ARG A 144 48.88 6.14 -16.73
CA ARG A 144 47.82 6.95 -16.08
C ARG A 144 47.60 8.23 -16.86
N ASN A 145 46.38 8.61 -17.09
CA ASN A 145 45.99 9.90 -17.66
C ASN A 145 45.33 10.78 -16.59
N GLN A 146 44.94 12.00 -16.91
CA GLN A 146 44.37 12.98 -16.00
C GLN A 146 43.07 12.48 -15.32
N ASP A 147 42.16 11.82 -16.07
CA ASP A 147 40.92 11.25 -15.49
C ASP A 147 41.24 10.06 -14.59
N GLY A 148 42.30 9.28 -14.93
CA GLY A 148 42.80 8.22 -14.06
C GLY A 148 43.41 8.72 -12.76
N GLU A 149 44.06 9.90 -12.77
CA GLU A 149 44.51 10.62 -11.58
C GLU A 149 43.33 10.96 -10.66
N ARG A 150 42.26 11.58 -11.18
CA ARG A 150 41.05 11.92 -10.42
C ARG A 150 40.43 10.70 -9.78
N ILE A 151 40.42 9.54 -10.45
CA ILE A 151 39.91 8.27 -9.86
C ILE A 151 40.77 7.84 -8.67
N VAL A 152 42.08 7.94 -8.82
CA VAL A 152 43.01 7.54 -7.74
C VAL A 152 42.88 8.49 -6.56
N ASP A 153 42.84 9.82 -6.83
CA ASP A 153 42.65 10.83 -5.79
C ASP A 153 41.35 10.67 -5.02
N MET A 154 40.23 10.45 -5.75
CA MET A 154 38.94 10.15 -5.12
C MET A 154 39.00 8.87 -4.29
N ALA A 155 39.63 7.82 -4.80
CA ALA A 155 39.76 6.56 -4.09
C ALA A 155 40.65 6.72 -2.83
N GLU A 156 41.67 7.58 -2.87
CA GLU A 156 42.47 7.89 -1.69
C GLU A 156 41.67 8.68 -0.65
N ALA A 157 40.99 9.73 -1.08
CA ALA A 157 40.17 10.57 -0.22
C ALA A 157 39.09 9.78 0.53
N GLN A 158 38.53 8.70 -0.08
CA GLN A 158 37.47 7.87 0.46
C GLN A 158 37.94 6.51 1.03
N ASP A 159 39.26 6.32 1.21
CA ASP A 159 39.91 5.05 1.62
C ASP A 159 39.39 3.82 0.85
N LEU A 160 39.32 3.96 -0.48
CA LEU A 160 38.92 2.90 -1.41
C LEU A 160 40.14 2.25 -2.06
N ALA A 161 39.98 1.00 -2.48
CA ALA A 161 40.95 0.26 -3.28
C ALA A 161 40.40 -0.03 -4.68
N ILE A 162 41.18 0.25 -5.72
CA ILE A 162 40.85 -0.11 -7.10
C ILE A 162 41.18 -1.59 -7.28
N ALA A 163 40.16 -2.45 -7.07
CA ALA A 163 40.33 -3.87 -6.88
C ALA A 163 41.04 -4.59 -8.05
N SER A 164 40.77 -4.17 -9.32
CA SER A 164 41.41 -4.80 -10.50
C SER A 164 42.93 -4.69 -10.50
N THR A 165 43.47 -3.66 -9.85
CA THR A 165 44.90 -3.41 -9.82
C THR A 165 45.70 -4.27 -8.84
N PHE A 166 45.03 -5.01 -7.96
CA PHE A 166 45.67 -5.89 -6.97
C PHE A 166 45.86 -7.33 -7.46
N PHE A 167 45.22 -7.73 -8.55
CA PHE A 167 45.26 -9.09 -9.07
C PHE A 167 46.17 -9.26 -10.28
N MET A 168 47.02 -10.30 -10.30
CA MET A 168 47.87 -10.63 -11.42
C MET A 168 47.05 -11.26 -12.54
N LYS A 169 46.97 -10.63 -13.70
CA LYS A 169 46.25 -11.07 -14.89
C LYS A 169 47.03 -10.93 -16.16
N ARG A 170 46.74 -11.75 -17.16
CA ARG A 170 47.28 -11.56 -18.52
C ARG A 170 46.77 -10.25 -19.08
N LYS A 171 47.56 -9.54 -19.90
CA LYS A 171 47.15 -8.28 -20.54
C LYS A 171 45.80 -8.38 -21.24
N SER A 172 45.49 -9.50 -21.86
CA SER A 172 44.18 -9.75 -22.52
C SER A 172 42.98 -9.86 -21.60
N GLN A 173 43.22 -10.02 -20.30
CA GLN A 173 42.15 -10.14 -19.24
C GLN A 173 42.01 -8.84 -18.43
N LYS A 174 42.74 -7.80 -18.75
CA LYS A 174 42.63 -6.45 -18.15
C LYS A 174 41.96 -5.45 -19.07
N VAL A 175 41.91 -5.75 -20.37
CA VAL A 175 41.31 -4.88 -21.37
C VAL A 175 39.79 -4.90 -21.26
N THR A 176 39.21 -3.81 -20.83
CA THR A 176 37.75 -3.66 -20.68
C THR A 176 37.09 -2.99 -21.87
N TYR A 177 37.87 -2.21 -22.66
CA TYR A 177 37.41 -1.49 -23.85
C TYR A 177 38.29 -1.78 -25.08
N CYS A 178 37.64 -1.97 -26.24
CA CYS A 178 38.32 -2.17 -27.52
C CYS A 178 37.59 -1.40 -28.62
N SER A 179 38.25 -0.41 -29.23
CA SER A 179 37.70 0.35 -30.37
C SER A 179 38.83 0.76 -31.32
N GLY A 180 38.60 0.66 -32.63
CA GLY A 180 39.57 1.07 -33.64
C GLY A 180 40.97 0.45 -33.53
N GLY A 181 41.09 -0.79 -33.01
CA GLY A 181 42.37 -1.45 -32.75
C GLY A 181 43.02 -1.08 -31.42
N GLN A 182 42.61 -0.02 -30.78
CA GLN A 182 43.06 0.37 -29.43
C GLN A 182 42.41 -0.46 -28.35
N LYS A 183 43.18 -0.75 -27.29
CA LYS A 183 42.77 -1.55 -26.13
C LYS A 183 43.10 -0.79 -24.86
N SER A 184 42.12 -0.65 -23.98
CA SER A 184 42.24 0.08 -22.72
C SER A 184 41.51 -0.58 -21.55
N GLU A 185 41.93 -0.25 -20.33
CA GLU A 185 41.24 -0.59 -19.06
C GLU A 185 40.65 0.70 -18.50
N ILE A 186 39.34 0.87 -18.65
CA ILE A 186 38.59 2.07 -18.21
C ILE A 186 37.40 1.73 -17.29
N ASP A 187 37.06 0.46 -17.14
CA ASP A 187 36.00 0.01 -16.24
C ASP A 187 36.68 -0.56 -14.98
N HIS A 188 36.31 -0.02 -13.82
CA HIS A 188 36.95 -0.35 -12.56
C HIS A 188 35.94 -0.79 -11.51
N ILE A 189 36.39 -1.63 -10.59
CA ILE A 189 35.65 -2.02 -9.36
C ILE A 189 36.44 -1.47 -8.18
N LEU A 190 35.79 -0.59 -7.40
CA LEU A 190 36.35 -0.04 -6.18
C LEU A 190 35.63 -0.61 -4.97
N VAL A 191 36.38 -0.83 -3.90
CA VAL A 191 35.86 -1.31 -2.62
C VAL A 191 36.51 -0.55 -1.48
N ARG A 192 35.89 -0.49 -0.30
CA ARG A 192 36.60 0.00 0.88
C ARG A 192 37.87 -0.79 1.09
N ARG A 193 38.94 -0.13 1.48
CA ARG A 193 40.24 -0.77 1.66
C ARG A 193 40.20 -1.99 2.57
N ASN A 194 39.46 -1.90 3.66
CA ASN A 194 39.27 -3.01 4.61
C ASN A 194 38.50 -4.20 4.02
N ASP A 195 37.72 -3.97 2.97
CA ASP A 195 36.87 -4.97 2.32
C ASP A 195 37.57 -5.68 1.16
N LEU A 196 38.76 -5.23 0.74
CA LEU A 196 39.51 -5.82 -0.35
C LEU A 196 39.77 -7.33 -0.13
N LYS A 197 39.94 -7.77 1.12
CA LYS A 197 40.08 -9.18 1.51
C LYS A 197 38.88 -10.05 1.13
N THR A 198 37.71 -9.47 0.89
CA THR A 198 36.50 -10.18 0.46
C THR A 198 36.49 -10.50 -1.03
N ILE A 199 37.35 -9.86 -1.81
CA ILE A 199 37.49 -10.09 -3.24
C ILE A 199 38.52 -11.17 -3.49
N LYS A 200 38.10 -12.25 -4.15
CA LYS A 200 39.00 -13.35 -4.55
C LYS A 200 39.66 -13.11 -5.87
N ASP A 201 38.99 -12.49 -6.80
CA ASP A 201 39.45 -12.29 -8.17
C ASP A 201 38.66 -11.19 -8.88
N VAL A 202 39.34 -10.44 -9.76
CA VAL A 202 38.72 -9.49 -10.69
C VAL A 202 39.24 -9.77 -12.09
N LYS A 203 38.35 -9.95 -13.07
CA LYS A 203 38.73 -10.27 -14.45
C LYS A 203 37.72 -9.69 -15.44
N ASP A 204 38.20 -9.36 -16.65
CA ASP A 204 37.34 -9.15 -17.79
C ASP A 204 36.80 -10.48 -18.30
N VAL A 205 35.60 -10.48 -18.82
CA VAL A 205 34.99 -11.65 -19.42
C VAL A 205 34.82 -11.38 -20.91
N LYS A 206 35.52 -12.13 -21.74
CA LYS A 206 35.35 -12.06 -23.20
C LYS A 206 33.88 -12.20 -23.55
N SER A 207 33.28 -11.16 -24.15
CA SER A 207 31.94 -11.23 -24.70
C SER A 207 31.86 -12.29 -25.79
N ILE A 208 30.85 -13.13 -25.75
CA ILE A 208 30.58 -14.05 -26.87
C ILE A 208 30.00 -13.21 -28.02
N PRO A 209 30.40 -13.43 -29.29
CA PRO A 209 29.80 -12.71 -30.41
C PRO A 209 28.28 -12.73 -30.37
N GLY A 210 27.64 -11.54 -30.33
CA GLY A 210 26.20 -11.38 -30.19
C GLY A 210 25.68 -11.18 -28.73
N GLU A 211 26.57 -11.03 -27.74
CA GLU A 211 26.25 -10.54 -26.41
C GLU A 211 26.71 -9.07 -26.28
N VAL A 212 25.80 -8.27 -25.83
CA VAL A 212 25.80 -6.89 -25.37
C VAL A 212 27.14 -6.11 -25.44
N ALA A 213 27.14 -4.99 -26.12
CA ALA A 213 28.19 -4.00 -26.32
C ALA A 213 29.40 -4.46 -27.19
N GLY A 214 29.50 -3.92 -28.42
CA GLY A 214 30.57 -4.22 -29.36
C GLY A 214 31.96 -3.76 -28.92
N GLN A 215 32.03 -2.82 -27.99
CA GLN A 215 33.28 -2.16 -27.60
C GLN A 215 33.71 -2.50 -26.16
N HIS A 216 32.78 -2.60 -25.20
CA HIS A 216 33.08 -2.90 -23.80
C HIS A 216 33.01 -4.40 -23.50
N ARG A 217 33.86 -4.85 -22.57
CA ARG A 217 33.86 -6.18 -21.99
C ARG A 217 33.37 -6.11 -20.53
N PRO A 218 32.45 -6.99 -20.10
CA PRO A 218 32.01 -6.97 -18.70
C PRO A 218 33.16 -7.29 -17.76
N VAL A 219 33.32 -6.49 -16.71
CA VAL A 219 34.21 -6.77 -15.58
C VAL A 219 33.44 -7.60 -14.56
N VAL A 220 34.07 -8.65 -14.02
CA VAL A 220 33.46 -9.51 -13.01
C VAL A 220 34.39 -9.65 -11.81
N ALA A 221 33.87 -9.38 -10.63
CA ALA A 221 34.52 -9.70 -9.38
C ALA A 221 33.92 -10.98 -8.77
N ASP A 222 34.81 -11.92 -8.44
CA ASP A 222 34.46 -13.09 -7.64
C ASP A 222 34.68 -12.76 -6.15
N MET A 223 33.62 -12.78 -5.35
CA MET A 223 33.64 -12.31 -3.98
C MET A 223 33.34 -13.45 -2.99
N CYS A 224 33.93 -13.34 -1.79
CA CYS A 224 33.65 -14.22 -0.67
C CYS A 224 32.53 -13.61 0.18
N ILE A 225 31.29 -13.92 -0.14
CA ILE A 225 30.12 -13.43 0.61
C ILE A 225 29.31 -14.65 1.08
N ALA A 226 29.06 -14.75 2.37
CA ALA A 226 28.14 -15.75 2.92
C ALA A 226 26.70 -15.37 2.60
N LEU A 227 26.19 -15.87 1.49
CA LEU A 227 24.81 -15.63 1.08
C LEU A 227 23.84 -16.28 2.07
N PRO A 228 22.73 -15.60 2.40
CA PRO A 228 21.72 -16.18 3.27
C PRO A 228 21.19 -17.52 2.70
N LYS A 229 21.32 -18.57 3.50
CA LYS A 229 20.75 -19.88 3.13
C LYS A 229 19.23 -19.73 2.99
N LYS A 230 18.67 -20.28 1.92
CA LYS A 230 17.20 -20.35 1.79
C LYS A 230 16.65 -21.18 2.93
N THR A 231 16.09 -20.53 3.94
CA THR A 231 15.32 -21.22 4.96
C THR A 231 14.11 -21.89 4.28
N LYS A 232 14.02 -23.20 4.45
CA LYS A 232 12.80 -23.93 4.05
C LYS A 232 11.69 -23.49 5.01
N THR A 233 10.90 -22.48 4.62
CA THR A 233 9.65 -22.22 5.35
C THR A 233 8.72 -23.37 5.03
N ASN A 234 8.42 -24.19 6.02
CA ASN A 234 7.33 -25.15 5.92
C ASN A 234 6.03 -24.35 5.75
N VAL A 235 5.56 -24.26 4.53
CA VAL A 235 4.25 -23.67 4.25
C VAL A 235 3.22 -24.77 4.50
N GLU A 236 2.37 -24.58 5.50
CA GLU A 236 1.25 -25.49 5.76
C GLU A 236 0.35 -25.59 4.52
N PRO A 237 -0.08 -26.80 4.15
CA PRO A 237 -1.04 -26.99 3.06
C PRO A 237 -2.31 -26.17 3.31
N ARG A 238 -2.87 -25.58 2.26
CA ARG A 238 -4.08 -24.77 2.34
C ARG A 238 -5.11 -25.27 1.34
N ILE A 239 -6.35 -25.40 1.77
CA ILE A 239 -7.50 -25.73 0.92
C ILE A 239 -7.63 -24.66 -0.18
N ARG A 240 -7.87 -25.08 -1.42
CA ARG A 240 -7.95 -24.21 -2.60
C ARG A 240 -9.31 -23.54 -2.74
N TRP A 241 -9.79 -22.81 -1.73
CA TRP A 241 -11.07 -22.12 -1.72
C TRP A 241 -11.32 -21.24 -2.96
N TRP A 242 -10.27 -20.74 -3.60
CA TRP A 242 -10.37 -19.96 -4.83
C TRP A 242 -10.78 -20.76 -6.08
N LYS A 243 -10.78 -22.10 -6.01
CA LYS A 243 -11.24 -23.00 -7.07
C LYS A 243 -12.73 -23.33 -6.98
N MET A 244 -13.46 -22.68 -6.08
CA MET A 244 -14.87 -22.94 -5.87
C MET A 244 -15.71 -22.47 -7.07
N THR A 245 -16.04 -23.38 -7.98
CA THR A 245 -16.97 -23.20 -9.11
C THR A 245 -18.38 -23.54 -8.66
N LYS A 246 -19.40 -23.29 -9.51
CA LYS A 246 -20.80 -23.67 -9.20
C LYS A 246 -20.95 -25.18 -9.02
N GLU A 247 -20.25 -25.98 -9.82
CA GLU A 247 -20.25 -27.45 -9.75
C GLU A 247 -19.61 -27.92 -8.44
N SER A 248 -18.43 -27.41 -8.08
CA SER A 248 -17.77 -27.77 -6.84
C SER A 248 -18.54 -27.29 -5.59
N GLN A 249 -19.33 -26.20 -5.67
CA GLN A 249 -20.22 -25.79 -4.62
C GLN A 249 -21.34 -26.83 -4.38
N LYS A 250 -21.91 -27.38 -5.45
CA LYS A 250 -22.94 -28.41 -5.38
C LYS A 250 -22.38 -29.69 -4.72
N ILE A 251 -21.23 -30.17 -5.21
CA ILE A 251 -20.57 -31.36 -4.67
C ILE A 251 -20.19 -31.16 -3.18
N LEU A 252 -19.64 -29.99 -2.83
CA LEU A 252 -19.28 -29.71 -1.44
C LEU A 252 -20.49 -29.69 -0.52
N ARG A 253 -21.61 -29.11 -0.98
CA ARG A 253 -22.87 -29.09 -0.24
C ARG A 253 -23.40 -30.52 -0.02
N GLU A 254 -23.48 -31.31 -1.06
CA GLU A 254 -23.95 -32.71 -1.01
C GLU A 254 -23.11 -33.52 -0.03
N LYS A 255 -21.79 -33.44 -0.09
CA LYS A 255 -20.87 -34.15 0.82
C LYS A 255 -21.05 -33.75 2.29
N ILE A 256 -21.21 -32.44 2.58
CA ILE A 256 -21.41 -31.99 3.96
C ILE A 256 -22.75 -32.40 4.49
N VAL A 257 -23.81 -32.38 3.66
CA VAL A 257 -25.16 -32.83 4.04
C VAL A 257 -25.20 -34.34 4.26
N GLU A 258 -24.54 -35.12 3.40
CA GLU A 258 -24.43 -36.58 3.54
C GLU A 258 -23.63 -36.99 4.79
N THR A 259 -22.52 -36.31 5.07
CA THR A 259 -21.72 -36.55 6.28
C THR A 259 -22.47 -36.16 7.54
N GLY A 260 -23.37 -35.18 7.44
CA GLY A 260 -24.13 -34.62 8.57
C GLY A 260 -23.30 -33.69 9.45
N LEU A 261 -23.82 -32.51 9.78
CA LEU A 261 -23.26 -31.66 10.82
C LEU A 261 -23.69 -32.14 12.20
N PRO A 262 -22.87 -31.94 13.26
CA PRO A 262 -23.26 -32.31 14.63
C PRO A 262 -24.48 -31.50 15.09
N ASP A 263 -25.18 -32.00 16.11
CA ASP A 263 -26.28 -31.27 16.75
C ASP A 263 -25.79 -29.93 17.32
N PRO A 264 -26.27 -28.78 16.79
CA PRO A 264 -25.83 -27.47 17.22
C PRO A 264 -26.20 -27.10 18.67
N SER A 265 -27.04 -27.91 19.33
CA SER A 265 -27.47 -27.72 20.74
C SER A 265 -26.51 -28.35 21.75
N GLY A 266 -25.56 -29.17 21.31
CA GLY A 266 -24.58 -29.84 22.17
C GLY A 266 -23.52 -28.92 22.77
N PRO A 267 -22.48 -29.47 23.44
CA PRO A 267 -21.40 -28.71 24.05
C PRO A 267 -20.63 -27.88 22.98
N ILE A 268 -20.49 -26.58 23.23
CA ILE A 268 -20.06 -25.57 22.22
C ILE A 268 -18.73 -25.92 21.56
N ASP A 269 -17.71 -26.30 22.36
CA ASP A 269 -16.36 -26.55 21.81
C ASP A 269 -16.34 -27.82 20.97
N SER A 270 -16.96 -28.91 21.41
CA SER A 270 -17.00 -30.16 20.65
C SER A 270 -17.85 -30.04 19.39
N VAL A 271 -18.98 -29.33 19.45
CA VAL A 271 -19.87 -29.07 18.31
C VAL A 271 -19.11 -28.26 17.27
N TRP A 272 -18.42 -27.16 17.67
CA TRP A 272 -17.64 -26.35 16.73
C TRP A 272 -16.49 -27.13 16.14
N ALA A 273 -15.72 -27.84 16.96
CA ALA A 273 -14.57 -28.62 16.48
C ALA A 273 -14.99 -29.67 15.45
N SER A 274 -16.10 -30.40 15.71
CA SER A 274 -16.63 -31.39 14.79
C SER A 274 -17.16 -30.77 13.49
N ALA A 275 -17.95 -29.69 13.57
CA ALA A 275 -18.48 -29.00 12.40
C ALA A 275 -17.37 -28.42 11.51
N ALA A 276 -16.36 -27.82 12.12
CA ALA A 276 -15.19 -27.29 11.39
C ALA A 276 -14.41 -28.41 10.71
N ASN A 277 -14.14 -29.51 11.42
CA ASN A 277 -13.41 -30.67 10.87
C ASN A 277 -14.14 -31.32 9.70
N ILE A 278 -15.46 -31.55 9.81
CA ILE A 278 -16.29 -32.08 8.72
C ILE A 278 -16.22 -31.15 7.51
N THR A 279 -16.44 -29.85 7.72
CA THR A 279 -16.41 -28.85 6.64
C THR A 279 -15.05 -28.81 5.95
N LEU A 280 -13.94 -28.83 6.69
CA LEU A 280 -12.60 -28.81 6.14
C LEU A 280 -12.24 -30.11 5.42
N LYS A 281 -12.66 -31.28 5.95
CA LYS A 281 -12.46 -32.58 5.30
C LYS A 281 -13.16 -32.63 3.95
N CYS A 282 -14.45 -32.34 3.92
CA CYS A 282 -15.23 -32.32 2.67
C CYS A 282 -14.67 -31.28 1.66
N ALA A 283 -14.17 -30.14 2.14
CA ALA A 283 -13.56 -29.13 1.29
C ALA A 283 -12.19 -29.59 0.73
N ARG A 284 -11.37 -30.33 1.50
CA ARG A 284 -10.12 -30.94 0.99
C ARG A 284 -10.42 -31.91 -0.14
N ASP A 285 -11.38 -32.77 0.07
CA ASP A 285 -11.74 -33.82 -0.88
C ASP A 285 -12.36 -33.26 -2.17
N THR A 286 -12.99 -32.08 -2.10
CA THR A 286 -13.65 -31.45 -3.24
C THR A 286 -12.76 -30.46 -3.98
N LEU A 287 -11.99 -29.62 -3.26
CA LEU A 287 -11.22 -28.52 -3.82
C LEU A 287 -9.72 -28.83 -3.90
N GLY A 288 -9.26 -29.83 -3.17
CA GLY A 288 -7.86 -30.17 -3.00
C GLY A 288 -7.08 -29.13 -2.21
N GLU A 289 -5.86 -29.49 -1.85
CA GLU A 289 -4.94 -28.61 -1.11
C GLU A 289 -3.76 -28.15 -1.97
N THR A 290 -3.13 -27.03 -1.55
CA THR A 290 -1.83 -26.64 -2.08
C THR A 290 -0.78 -27.63 -1.61
N VAL A 291 0.14 -28.00 -2.49
CA VAL A 291 1.31 -28.80 -2.09
C VAL A 291 2.16 -27.94 -1.15
N GLY A 292 2.27 -28.33 0.09
CA GLY A 292 3.21 -27.76 1.04
C GLY A 292 4.64 -28.04 0.57
N GLY A 293 5.57 -27.11 0.79
CA GLY A 293 6.95 -27.24 0.37
C GLY A 293 7.36 -26.21 -0.68
N ARG A 294 8.55 -26.36 -1.28
CA ARG A 294 9.08 -25.44 -2.30
C ARG A 294 7.99 -25.06 -3.29
N ARG A 295 7.73 -23.77 -3.49
CA ARG A 295 7.18 -23.28 -4.75
C ARG A 295 8.13 -23.78 -5.82
N GLY A 296 7.77 -24.88 -6.49
CA GLY A 296 8.49 -25.37 -7.64
C GLY A 296 8.67 -24.23 -8.62
N ASP A 297 9.67 -24.28 -9.47
CA ASP A 297 9.81 -23.31 -10.55
C ASP A 297 8.46 -23.25 -11.25
N MET A 298 7.71 -22.17 -10.98
CA MET A 298 6.49 -21.93 -11.73
C MET A 298 6.94 -21.78 -13.17
N ALA A 299 6.61 -22.79 -14.00
CA ALA A 299 6.76 -22.68 -15.44
C ALA A 299 6.26 -21.29 -15.84
N ALA A 300 7.04 -20.57 -16.63
CA ALA A 300 6.66 -19.22 -17.01
C ALA A 300 5.22 -19.26 -17.52
N TRP A 301 4.37 -18.32 -17.11
CA TRP A 301 2.91 -18.29 -17.39
C TRP A 301 2.52 -18.48 -18.87
N PHE A 302 3.48 -18.35 -19.78
CA PHE A 302 3.37 -18.57 -21.22
C PHE A 302 4.00 -19.91 -21.69
N TRP A 303 4.49 -20.75 -20.73
CA TRP A 303 5.20 -21.99 -21.06
C TRP A 303 4.21 -23.09 -21.42
N ASN A 304 4.42 -23.73 -22.60
CA ASN A 304 3.63 -24.85 -23.08
C ASN A 304 4.55 -25.97 -23.62
N GLU A 305 3.99 -27.13 -23.94
CA GLU A 305 4.75 -28.29 -24.38
C GLU A 305 5.52 -28.06 -25.69
N ASN A 306 4.92 -27.34 -26.63
CA ASN A 306 5.59 -26.99 -27.90
C ASN A 306 6.84 -26.14 -27.64
N LEU A 307 6.72 -25.14 -26.75
CA LEU A 307 7.85 -24.31 -26.37
C LEU A 307 8.95 -25.11 -25.67
N GLN A 308 8.56 -26.11 -24.86
CA GLN A 308 9.50 -27.01 -24.20
C GLN A 308 10.30 -27.83 -25.21
N GLN A 309 9.66 -28.36 -26.27
CA GLN A 309 10.31 -29.11 -27.34
C GLN A 309 11.31 -28.27 -28.13
N VAL A 310 10.90 -27.07 -28.55
CA VAL A 310 11.77 -26.14 -29.31
C VAL A 310 12.99 -25.70 -28.48
N VAL A 311 12.81 -25.46 -27.18
CA VAL A 311 13.92 -25.10 -26.26
C VAL A 311 14.83 -26.31 -26.03
N LYS A 312 14.29 -27.54 -25.95
CA LYS A 312 15.08 -28.78 -25.84
C LYS A 312 15.93 -29.03 -27.12
N ALA A 313 15.34 -28.84 -28.30
CA ALA A 313 16.06 -28.96 -29.60
C ALA A 313 17.22 -27.95 -29.69
N LYS A 314 17.01 -26.68 -29.28
CA LYS A 314 18.07 -25.65 -29.18
C LYS A 314 19.19 -26.08 -28.23
N LYS A 315 18.85 -26.66 -27.05
CA LYS A 315 19.86 -27.09 -26.05
C LYS A 315 20.71 -28.27 -26.64
N ASN A 316 20.08 -29.20 -27.34
CA ASN A 316 20.77 -30.32 -27.95
C ASN A 316 21.73 -29.86 -29.07
N ALA A 317 21.27 -28.98 -29.97
CA ALA A 317 22.12 -28.42 -31.02
C ALA A 317 23.31 -27.61 -30.44
N TYR A 318 23.10 -26.93 -29.31
CA TYR A 318 24.21 -26.25 -28.64
C TYR A 318 25.24 -27.23 -28.07
N LYS A 319 24.78 -28.34 -27.50
CA LYS A 319 25.67 -29.37 -26.97
C LYS A 319 26.51 -30.01 -28.14
N ILE A 320 25.87 -30.42 -29.25
CA ILE A 320 26.53 -30.95 -30.42
C ILE A 320 27.58 -29.96 -30.96
N TRP A 321 27.25 -28.67 -31.07
CA TRP A 321 28.23 -27.67 -31.48
C TRP A 321 29.39 -27.52 -30.49
N GLN A 322 29.14 -27.63 -29.19
CA GLN A 322 30.22 -27.60 -28.19
C GLN A 322 31.17 -28.78 -28.31
N ASP A 323 30.63 -29.94 -28.60
CA ASP A 323 31.41 -31.18 -28.71
C ASP A 323 32.19 -31.25 -30.03
N THR A 324 31.59 -30.86 -31.17
CA THR A 324 32.16 -30.99 -32.51
C THR A 324 32.91 -29.75 -33.02
N LYS A 325 32.58 -28.53 -32.51
CA LYS A 325 33.11 -27.24 -33.00
C LYS A 325 32.94 -26.98 -34.49
N SER A 326 32.20 -27.80 -35.21
CA SER A 326 32.03 -27.73 -36.67
C SER A 326 31.16 -26.51 -37.06
N LEU A 327 31.44 -25.96 -38.28
CA LEU A 327 30.67 -24.85 -38.83
C LEU A 327 29.21 -25.20 -39.10
N ALA A 328 28.98 -26.46 -39.53
CA ALA A 328 27.63 -27.02 -39.77
C ALA A 328 26.81 -27.04 -38.45
N ALA A 329 27.39 -27.55 -37.35
CA ALA A 329 26.75 -27.59 -36.05
C ALA A 329 26.50 -26.16 -35.48
N LEU A 330 27.38 -25.21 -35.79
CA LEU A 330 27.18 -23.82 -35.44
C LEU A 330 25.98 -23.18 -36.15
N ASN A 331 25.83 -23.49 -37.44
CA ASN A 331 24.73 -22.99 -38.26
C ASN A 331 23.38 -23.62 -37.83
N ASP A 332 23.35 -24.92 -37.53
CA ASP A 332 22.17 -25.59 -36.95
C ASP A 332 21.78 -24.95 -35.58
N TYR A 333 22.75 -24.74 -34.70
CA TYR A 333 22.49 -24.04 -33.45
C TYR A 333 21.94 -22.62 -33.64
N LYS A 334 22.50 -21.83 -34.58
CA LYS A 334 22.01 -20.47 -34.90
C LYS A 334 20.56 -20.51 -35.40
N SER A 335 20.22 -21.46 -36.26
CA SER A 335 18.86 -21.67 -36.78
C SER A 335 17.89 -22.02 -35.66
N LYS A 336 18.19 -23.01 -34.84
CA LYS A 336 17.34 -23.42 -33.69
C LYS A 336 17.27 -22.35 -32.61
N LYS A 337 18.30 -21.51 -32.42
CA LYS A 337 18.29 -20.32 -31.55
C LYS A 337 17.28 -19.27 -32.04
N LYS A 338 17.23 -19.02 -33.37
CA LYS A 338 16.26 -18.10 -34.00
C LYS A 338 14.83 -18.62 -33.83
N ALA A 339 14.62 -19.91 -34.11
CA ALA A 339 13.32 -20.57 -33.93
C ALA A 339 12.83 -20.54 -32.48
N ALA A 340 13.71 -20.81 -31.52
CA ALA A 340 13.36 -20.74 -30.10
C ALA A 340 12.99 -19.29 -29.65
N LYS A 341 13.72 -18.28 -30.15
CA LYS A 341 13.36 -16.85 -29.86
C LYS A 341 11.98 -16.53 -30.43
N ALA A 342 11.67 -16.94 -31.65
CA ALA A 342 10.36 -16.69 -32.28
C ALA A 342 9.24 -17.43 -31.54
N ALA A 343 9.43 -18.69 -31.16
CA ALA A 343 8.47 -19.50 -30.43
C ALA A 343 8.16 -18.90 -29.05
N VAL A 344 9.18 -18.41 -28.32
CA VAL A 344 9.01 -17.69 -27.04
C VAL A 344 8.18 -16.42 -27.22
N ALA A 345 8.49 -15.62 -28.25
CA ALA A 345 7.75 -14.40 -28.54
C ALA A 345 6.29 -14.69 -28.87
N LYS A 346 6.03 -15.70 -29.71
CA LYS A 346 4.68 -16.15 -30.09
C LYS A 346 3.89 -16.65 -28.88
N ALA A 347 4.48 -17.49 -28.02
CA ALA A 347 3.83 -18.01 -26.81
C ALA A 347 3.50 -16.88 -25.81
N LYS A 348 4.42 -15.95 -25.61
CA LYS A 348 4.18 -14.76 -24.77
C LYS A 348 3.03 -13.90 -25.29
N ASN A 349 2.99 -13.65 -26.59
CA ASN A 349 1.92 -12.87 -27.20
C ASN A 349 0.58 -13.58 -27.07
N ALA A 350 0.50 -14.88 -27.40
CA ALA A 350 -0.73 -15.65 -27.28
C ALA A 350 -1.29 -15.68 -25.85
N ALA A 351 -0.44 -15.91 -24.86
CA ALA A 351 -0.85 -15.90 -23.46
C ALA A 351 -1.26 -14.51 -22.96
N LEU A 352 -0.61 -13.43 -23.46
CA LEU A 352 -1.05 -12.06 -23.19
C LEU A 352 -2.39 -11.76 -23.86
N ASP A 353 -2.58 -12.16 -25.11
CA ASP A 353 -3.82 -11.95 -25.85
C ASP A 353 -5.00 -12.66 -25.18
N GLU A 354 -4.78 -13.84 -24.60
CA GLU A 354 -5.79 -14.54 -23.78
C GLU A 354 -6.15 -13.73 -22.52
N ILE A 355 -5.15 -13.16 -21.85
CA ILE A 355 -5.39 -12.27 -20.69
C ILE A 355 -6.18 -11.03 -21.13
N TYR A 356 -5.82 -10.42 -22.26
CA TYR A 356 -6.52 -9.23 -22.75
C TYR A 356 -7.94 -9.54 -23.24
N LYS A 357 -8.18 -10.68 -23.88
CA LYS A 357 -9.53 -11.15 -24.22
C LYS A 357 -10.43 -11.29 -22.98
N LYS A 358 -9.89 -11.82 -21.87
CA LYS A 358 -10.63 -11.89 -20.60
C LYS A 358 -10.95 -10.51 -20.04
N LEU A 359 -10.16 -9.48 -20.37
CA LEU A 359 -10.40 -8.10 -19.94
C LEU A 359 -11.51 -7.38 -20.73
N ASP A 360 -11.93 -7.91 -21.86
CA ASP A 360 -13.03 -7.35 -22.67
C ASP A 360 -14.40 -7.97 -22.31
N THR A 361 -14.47 -8.92 -21.38
CA THR A 361 -15.71 -9.57 -20.90
C THR A 361 -16.42 -8.74 -19.82
N SER A 362 -17.67 -9.08 -19.50
CA SER A 362 -18.45 -8.44 -18.43
C SER A 362 -17.83 -8.63 -17.03
N GLN A 363 -17.03 -9.68 -16.82
CA GLN A 363 -16.30 -9.94 -15.57
C GLN A 363 -14.94 -9.22 -15.49
N ALA A 364 -14.60 -8.44 -16.49
CA ALA A 364 -13.32 -7.75 -16.66
C ALA A 364 -12.92 -6.87 -15.46
N GLU A 365 -13.86 -6.26 -14.76
CA GLU A 365 -13.55 -5.28 -13.69
C GLU A 365 -12.66 -5.88 -12.59
N LYS A 366 -13.09 -7.00 -12.03
CA LYS A 366 -12.33 -7.68 -10.97
C LYS A 366 -10.94 -8.12 -11.43
N PHE A 367 -10.85 -8.59 -12.68
CA PHE A 367 -9.61 -9.06 -13.27
C PHE A 367 -8.63 -7.94 -13.59
N VAL A 368 -9.13 -6.79 -14.09
CA VAL A 368 -8.33 -5.56 -14.32
C VAL A 368 -7.66 -5.09 -13.03
N PHE A 369 -8.41 -5.04 -11.93
CA PHE A 369 -7.86 -4.62 -10.63
C PHE A 369 -6.78 -5.60 -10.13
N LEU A 370 -7.01 -6.89 -10.28
CA LEU A 370 -6.02 -7.90 -9.89
C LEU A 370 -4.74 -7.77 -10.72
N LEU A 371 -4.86 -7.58 -12.04
CA LEU A 371 -3.72 -7.39 -12.92
C LEU A 371 -2.97 -6.09 -12.64
N ALA A 372 -3.68 -4.98 -12.44
CA ALA A 372 -3.08 -3.70 -12.06
C ALA A 372 -2.31 -3.83 -10.74
N LYS A 373 -2.92 -4.45 -9.74
CA LYS A 373 -2.30 -4.70 -8.42
C LYS A 373 -1.07 -5.62 -8.51
N ALA A 374 -1.13 -6.67 -9.33
CA ALA A 374 0.00 -7.56 -9.54
C ALA A 374 1.17 -6.84 -10.22
N ARG A 375 0.90 -6.07 -11.28
CA ARG A 375 1.92 -5.27 -11.99
C ARG A 375 2.50 -4.17 -11.10
N HIS A 376 1.67 -3.51 -10.29
CA HIS A 376 2.15 -2.53 -9.31
C HIS A 376 3.04 -3.20 -8.26
N ARG A 377 2.64 -4.34 -7.69
CA ARG A 377 3.45 -5.07 -6.72
C ARG A 377 4.82 -5.45 -7.29
N ASN A 378 4.89 -5.87 -8.55
CA ASN A 378 6.16 -6.20 -9.21
C ASN A 378 7.05 -4.97 -9.45
N SER A 379 6.49 -3.75 -9.42
CA SER A 379 7.22 -2.50 -9.57
C SER A 379 7.70 -1.89 -8.25
N LEU A 380 7.37 -2.48 -7.11
CA LEU A 380 7.87 -2.07 -5.79
C LEU A 380 9.30 -2.55 -5.60
N ASP A 381 10.15 -1.74 -4.98
CA ASP A 381 11.55 -2.09 -4.70
C ASP A 381 11.63 -3.25 -3.71
N VAL A 382 10.98 -3.12 -2.57
CA VAL A 382 10.91 -4.15 -1.54
C VAL A 382 9.46 -4.63 -1.39
N THR A 383 9.25 -5.94 -1.45
CA THR A 383 7.92 -6.56 -1.36
C THR A 383 7.68 -7.27 -0.02
N GLU A 384 8.74 -7.75 0.61
CA GLU A 384 8.71 -8.47 1.88
C GLU A 384 9.93 -8.10 2.71
N VAL A 385 9.74 -7.88 4.00
CA VAL A 385 10.82 -7.51 4.93
C VAL A 385 11.24 -8.72 5.72
N ARG A 386 12.52 -9.07 5.62
CA ARG A 386 13.11 -10.22 6.31
C ARG A 386 13.86 -9.84 7.57
N THR A 387 14.24 -8.59 7.71
CA THR A 387 14.99 -8.03 8.82
C THR A 387 14.20 -6.91 9.48
N VAL A 388 14.33 -6.75 10.79
CA VAL A 388 13.68 -5.65 11.53
C VAL A 388 14.68 -5.03 12.51
N LYS A 389 14.43 -3.80 12.91
CA LYS A 389 15.21 -3.13 13.94
C LYS A 389 14.79 -3.58 15.35
N SER A 390 15.77 -3.80 16.21
CA SER A 390 15.55 -3.93 17.66
C SER A 390 15.00 -2.63 18.26
N GLY A 391 14.64 -2.63 19.53
CA GLY A 391 14.29 -1.41 20.26
C GLY A 391 15.39 -0.34 20.25
N ASN A 392 16.65 -0.77 20.20
CA ASN A 392 17.85 0.09 20.19
C ASN A 392 18.34 0.42 18.76
N GLY A 393 17.55 0.17 17.73
CA GLY A 393 17.88 0.50 16.34
C GLY A 393 18.80 -0.51 15.62
N ILE A 394 19.30 -1.55 16.30
CA ILE A 394 20.14 -2.60 15.70
C ILE A 394 19.31 -3.48 14.77
N VAL A 395 19.82 -3.79 13.59
CA VAL A 395 19.11 -4.62 12.60
C VAL A 395 19.28 -6.10 12.94
N LEU A 396 18.17 -6.76 13.26
CA LEU A 396 18.08 -8.18 13.53
C LEU A 396 17.95 -8.96 12.22
N LYS A 397 18.75 -10.03 12.08
CA LYS A 397 18.83 -10.86 10.86
C LYS A 397 18.41 -12.32 11.13
N ASP A 398 18.64 -12.81 12.35
CA ASP A 398 18.24 -14.16 12.71
C ASP A 398 16.72 -14.32 12.66
N PRO A 399 16.19 -15.38 12.00
CA PRO A 399 14.77 -15.63 11.90
C PRO A 399 14.04 -15.72 13.25
N THR A 400 14.72 -16.18 14.29
CA THR A 400 14.17 -16.35 15.64
C THR A 400 14.07 -15.00 16.33
N GLU A 401 15.14 -14.20 16.27
CA GLU A 401 15.17 -12.83 16.81
C GLU A 401 14.14 -11.93 16.12
N VAL A 402 14.02 -12.03 14.78
CA VAL A 402 13.02 -11.27 14.01
C VAL A 402 11.59 -11.64 14.43
N LYS A 403 11.29 -12.94 14.64
CA LYS A 403 9.99 -13.38 15.14
C LYS A 403 9.74 -12.86 16.55
N GLU A 404 10.72 -12.98 17.43
CA GLU A 404 10.60 -12.54 18.82
C GLU A 404 10.40 -11.01 18.90
N ARG A 405 11.11 -10.23 18.06
CA ARG A 405 10.94 -8.77 17.99
C ARG A 405 9.52 -8.38 17.54
N TRP A 406 8.95 -9.07 16.56
CA TRP A 406 7.56 -8.86 16.14
C TRP A 406 6.57 -9.18 17.25
N LYS A 407 6.80 -10.28 17.98
CA LYS A 407 5.99 -10.66 19.15
C LYS A 407 6.06 -9.60 20.24
N GLN A 408 7.26 -9.20 20.65
CA GLN A 408 7.47 -8.16 21.66
C GLN A 408 6.79 -6.85 21.29
N TYR A 409 6.94 -6.40 20.03
CA TYR A 409 6.31 -5.17 19.57
C TYR A 409 4.79 -5.22 19.68
N PHE A 410 4.14 -6.27 19.15
CA PHE A 410 2.69 -6.36 19.20
C PHE A 410 2.16 -6.69 20.60
N SER A 411 2.88 -7.48 21.38
CA SER A 411 2.51 -7.76 22.78
C SER A 411 2.53 -6.48 23.61
N HIS A 412 3.58 -5.69 23.50
CA HIS A 412 3.64 -4.39 24.19
C HIS A 412 2.56 -3.41 23.69
N LEU A 413 2.35 -3.35 22.37
CA LEU A 413 1.34 -2.45 21.79
C LEU A 413 -0.08 -2.74 22.26
N LEU A 414 -0.45 -4.04 22.38
CA LEU A 414 -1.82 -4.49 22.62
C LEU A 414 -2.14 -4.76 24.09
N ASN A 415 -1.15 -4.73 24.97
CA ASN A 415 -1.32 -4.99 26.40
C ASN A 415 -0.79 -3.84 27.29
N GLN A 416 -0.46 -2.68 26.70
CA GLN A 416 -0.05 -1.51 27.47
C GLN A 416 -1.30 -0.87 28.07
N GLU A 417 -1.40 -0.88 29.41
CA GLU A 417 -2.45 -0.19 30.16
C GLU A 417 -1.90 1.10 30.78
N PHE A 418 -2.75 2.09 30.97
CA PHE A 418 -2.44 3.34 31.66
C PHE A 418 -3.21 3.41 32.98
N PRO A 419 -2.71 4.11 34.02
CA PRO A 419 -3.44 4.33 35.26
C PRO A 419 -4.71 5.15 34.98
N ARG A 420 -5.83 4.78 35.62
CA ARG A 420 -7.12 5.44 35.51
C ARG A 420 -7.73 5.72 36.89
N LYS A 421 -8.74 6.61 36.94
CA LYS A 421 -9.64 6.74 38.07
C LYS A 421 -10.68 5.62 38.04
N GLU A 422 -10.95 5.03 39.20
CA GLU A 422 -12.06 4.07 39.34
C GLU A 422 -13.40 4.79 39.10
N ARG A 423 -14.24 4.17 38.28
CA ARG A 423 -15.62 4.61 38.07
C ARG A 423 -16.55 3.72 38.87
N ILE A 424 -17.64 4.30 39.36
CA ILE A 424 -18.68 3.52 40.03
C ILE A 424 -19.35 2.64 38.97
N SER A 425 -19.24 1.32 39.14
CA SER A 425 -19.85 0.37 38.22
C SER A 425 -21.39 0.40 38.36
N ALA A 426 -22.06 0.61 37.23
CA ALA A 426 -23.52 0.52 37.20
C ALA A 426 -24.01 -0.90 37.51
N ARG A 427 -25.15 -1.02 38.12
CA ARG A 427 -25.74 -2.32 38.43
C ARG A 427 -26.05 -3.11 37.16
N PRO A 428 -25.81 -4.45 37.14
CA PRO A 428 -26.14 -5.27 35.99
C PRO A 428 -27.64 -5.23 35.68
N VAL A 429 -27.97 -5.01 34.41
CA VAL A 429 -29.38 -5.08 33.96
C VAL A 429 -29.70 -6.50 33.58
N VAL A 430 -30.66 -7.10 34.31
CA VAL A 430 -31.20 -8.41 33.99
C VAL A 430 -32.26 -8.23 32.91
N GLY A 431 -32.06 -8.82 31.76
CA GLY A 431 -32.97 -8.79 30.62
C GLY A 431 -33.23 -10.17 30.04
N PRO A 432 -34.34 -10.38 29.33
CA PRO A 432 -34.63 -11.66 28.71
C PRO A 432 -33.61 -11.98 27.61
N VAL A 433 -33.15 -13.22 27.57
CA VAL A 433 -32.30 -13.72 26.49
C VAL A 433 -33.16 -13.94 25.24
N GLN A 434 -33.21 -12.95 24.36
CA GLN A 434 -33.96 -13.05 23.12
C GLN A 434 -33.22 -13.94 22.10
N PRO A 435 -33.87 -15.04 21.62
CA PRO A 435 -33.24 -15.88 20.59
C PRO A 435 -33.08 -15.11 19.29
N ARG A 436 -32.04 -15.44 18.52
CA ARG A 436 -31.81 -14.91 17.18
C ARG A 436 -32.72 -15.63 16.18
N SER A 437 -33.29 -14.87 15.25
CA SER A 437 -34.07 -15.41 14.15
C SER A 437 -33.16 -15.82 12.98
N VAL A 438 -33.63 -16.75 12.16
CA VAL A 438 -32.97 -17.18 10.91
C VAL A 438 -32.80 -15.99 9.97
N GLU A 439 -33.77 -15.06 9.99
CA GLU A 439 -33.72 -13.89 9.09
C GLU A 439 -32.65 -12.88 9.52
N GLU A 440 -32.37 -12.68 10.80
CA GLU A 440 -31.23 -11.89 11.28
C GLU A 440 -29.91 -12.50 10.77
N VAL A 441 -29.75 -13.84 10.95
CA VAL A 441 -28.53 -14.53 10.47
C VAL A 441 -28.41 -14.42 8.95
N ARG A 442 -29.50 -14.58 8.22
CA ARG A 442 -29.54 -14.44 6.74
C ARG A 442 -29.12 -13.04 6.29
N LYS A 443 -29.63 -11.99 6.96
CA LYS A 443 -29.29 -10.58 6.67
C LYS A 443 -27.80 -10.31 6.87
N VAL A 444 -27.21 -10.81 7.94
CA VAL A 444 -25.77 -10.70 8.21
C VAL A 444 -24.96 -11.51 7.20
N MET A 445 -25.33 -12.75 6.93
CA MET A 445 -24.64 -13.61 5.96
C MET A 445 -24.63 -13.03 4.55
N LYS A 446 -25.72 -12.40 4.10
CA LYS A 446 -25.76 -11.66 2.81
C LYS A 446 -24.72 -10.54 2.75
N LYS A 447 -24.54 -9.79 3.85
CA LYS A 447 -23.55 -8.67 3.93
C LYS A 447 -22.10 -9.15 4.01
N MET A 448 -21.82 -10.41 4.38
CA MET A 448 -20.44 -10.92 4.47
C MET A 448 -19.80 -11.07 3.09
N LYS A 449 -18.63 -10.45 2.92
CA LYS A 449 -17.88 -10.46 1.66
C LYS A 449 -17.09 -11.76 1.49
N ILE A 450 -17.20 -12.38 0.32
CA ILE A 450 -16.42 -13.57 -0.08
C ILE A 450 -14.97 -13.20 -0.48
N GLY A 451 -14.08 -14.21 -0.55
CA GLY A 451 -12.69 -14.05 -0.99
C GLY A 451 -11.79 -13.34 0.03
N LYS A 452 -12.15 -13.35 1.30
CA LYS A 452 -11.33 -12.80 2.39
C LYS A 452 -10.42 -13.89 2.99
N ALA A 453 -9.30 -13.45 3.59
CA ALA A 453 -8.38 -14.36 4.29
C ALA A 453 -9.08 -14.97 5.50
N VAL A 454 -8.97 -16.29 5.65
CA VAL A 454 -9.55 -17.05 6.76
C VAL A 454 -8.78 -16.85 8.06
N GLY A 455 -9.43 -17.09 9.17
CA GLY A 455 -8.82 -17.17 10.50
C GLY A 455 -8.01 -18.45 10.71
N PRO A 456 -7.54 -18.69 11.96
CA PRO A 456 -6.80 -19.92 12.31
C PRO A 456 -7.59 -21.20 12.10
N ASP A 457 -8.92 -21.16 12.25
CA ASP A 457 -9.86 -22.28 12.06
C ASP A 457 -9.94 -22.77 10.60
N GLY A 458 -9.45 -21.98 9.63
CA GLY A 458 -9.44 -22.33 8.23
C GLY A 458 -10.80 -22.34 7.53
N VAL A 459 -11.92 -22.05 8.23
CA VAL A 459 -13.29 -22.09 7.70
C VAL A 459 -13.72 -20.71 7.17
N PRO A 460 -13.85 -20.51 5.85
CA PRO A 460 -14.33 -19.26 5.29
C PRO A 460 -15.85 -19.14 5.33
N VAL A 461 -16.36 -17.92 5.22
CA VAL A 461 -17.81 -17.68 5.15
C VAL A 461 -18.47 -18.35 3.94
N GLU A 462 -17.71 -18.58 2.89
CA GLU A 462 -18.16 -19.27 1.68
C GLU A 462 -18.65 -20.69 1.96
N ALA A 463 -18.01 -21.39 2.90
CA ALA A 463 -18.43 -22.74 3.29
C ALA A 463 -19.88 -22.74 3.81
N TRP A 464 -20.22 -21.79 4.67
CA TRP A 464 -21.58 -21.63 5.19
C TRP A 464 -22.57 -21.16 4.12
N LYS A 465 -22.15 -20.28 3.21
CA LYS A 465 -23.00 -19.82 2.10
C LYS A 465 -23.36 -20.93 1.13
N VAL A 466 -22.49 -21.91 0.94
CA VAL A 466 -22.73 -23.08 0.07
C VAL A 466 -23.82 -23.99 0.63
N LEU A 467 -23.93 -24.10 1.95
CA LEU A 467 -24.94 -24.91 2.61
C LEU A 467 -26.37 -24.35 2.49
N GLY A 468 -26.52 -23.08 2.15
CA GLY A 468 -27.83 -22.44 1.98
C GLY A 468 -28.68 -22.45 3.26
N GLU A 469 -29.95 -22.87 3.17
CA GLU A 469 -30.91 -22.85 4.30
C GLU A 469 -30.48 -23.77 5.43
N SER A 470 -29.99 -24.98 5.15
CA SER A 470 -29.55 -25.91 6.19
C SER A 470 -28.39 -25.33 7.01
N GLY A 471 -27.45 -24.65 6.36
CA GLY A 471 -26.36 -23.95 7.05
C GLY A 471 -26.83 -22.74 7.87
N LEU A 472 -27.84 -22.01 7.39
CA LEU A 472 -28.45 -20.91 8.16
C LEU A 472 -29.18 -21.39 9.40
N LEU A 473 -29.97 -22.47 9.30
CA LEU A 473 -30.66 -23.07 10.43
C LEU A 473 -29.66 -23.57 11.48
N TRP A 474 -28.64 -24.30 11.04
CA TRP A 474 -27.61 -24.81 11.94
C TRP A 474 -26.90 -23.67 12.67
N LEU A 475 -26.46 -22.64 11.95
CA LEU A 475 -25.79 -21.47 12.53
C LEU A 475 -26.70 -20.71 13.49
N THR A 476 -27.99 -20.59 13.19
CA THR A 476 -28.95 -19.91 14.06
C THR A 476 -29.09 -20.62 15.39
N THR A 477 -29.28 -21.94 15.37
CA THR A 477 -29.38 -22.77 16.59
C THR A 477 -28.08 -22.72 17.39
N PHE A 478 -26.92 -22.84 16.71
CA PHE A 478 -25.60 -22.77 17.34
C PHE A 478 -25.33 -21.39 17.98
N PHE A 479 -25.67 -20.30 17.32
CA PHE A 479 -25.55 -18.96 17.90
C PHE A 479 -26.50 -18.71 19.07
N ASN A 480 -27.69 -19.32 19.05
CA ASN A 480 -28.61 -19.28 20.19
C ASN A 480 -28.08 -20.09 21.38
N ASN A 481 -27.40 -21.20 21.10
CA ASN A 481 -26.72 -21.98 22.13
C ASN A 481 -25.59 -21.17 22.79
N ILE A 482 -24.70 -20.53 21.98
CA ILE A 482 -23.66 -19.62 22.46
C ILE A 482 -24.26 -18.50 23.33
N THR A 483 -25.37 -17.89 22.89
CA THR A 483 -26.01 -16.78 23.63
C THR A 483 -26.58 -17.22 24.96
N ARG A 484 -27.18 -18.44 25.02
CA ARG A 484 -27.75 -19.02 26.25
C ARG A 484 -26.67 -19.42 27.24
N SER A 485 -25.56 -19.96 26.73
CA SER A 485 -24.42 -20.39 27.55
C SER A 485 -23.45 -19.26 27.91
N GLU A 486 -23.64 -18.07 27.31
CA GLU A 486 -22.75 -16.90 27.46
C GLU A 486 -21.26 -17.21 27.15
N ARG A 487 -20.98 -18.27 26.40
CA ARG A 487 -19.64 -18.79 26.09
C ARG A 487 -19.48 -19.03 24.60
N ILE A 488 -18.33 -18.57 24.04
CA ILE A 488 -17.93 -18.83 22.66
C ILE A 488 -17.00 -20.05 22.56
N PRO A 489 -16.86 -20.68 21.38
CA PRO A 489 -15.84 -21.72 21.17
C PRO A 489 -14.44 -21.21 21.46
N ASP A 490 -13.63 -21.99 22.19
CA ASP A 490 -12.24 -21.62 22.51
C ASP A 490 -11.39 -21.41 21.25
N ALA A 491 -11.65 -22.15 20.18
CA ALA A 491 -10.98 -21.99 18.89
C ALA A 491 -11.18 -20.58 18.25
N TRP A 492 -12.23 -19.85 18.64
CA TRP A 492 -12.46 -18.49 18.14
C TRP A 492 -11.62 -17.43 18.84
N ARG A 493 -11.09 -17.74 20.03
CA ARG A 493 -10.19 -16.86 20.79
C ARG A 493 -8.82 -16.72 20.12
N ASP A 494 -8.45 -17.71 19.29
CA ASP A 494 -7.20 -17.70 18.54
C ASP A 494 -7.25 -16.76 17.31
N SER A 495 -6.15 -16.09 17.06
CA SER A 495 -6.05 -15.21 15.91
C SER A 495 -4.62 -15.12 15.34
N VAL A 496 -4.49 -14.50 14.19
CA VAL A 496 -3.20 -14.25 13.53
C VAL A 496 -3.10 -12.80 13.12
N ILE A 497 -2.07 -12.10 13.58
CA ILE A 497 -1.72 -10.75 13.13
C ILE A 497 -0.86 -10.86 11.87
N VAL A 498 -1.23 -10.10 10.85
CA VAL A 498 -0.43 -9.90 9.64
C VAL A 498 0.04 -8.45 9.61
N PRO A 499 1.35 -8.20 9.78
CA PRO A 499 1.91 -6.85 9.66
C PRO A 499 1.79 -6.33 8.24
N VAL A 500 1.20 -5.15 8.06
CA VAL A 500 1.08 -4.48 6.75
C VAL A 500 1.77 -3.12 6.82
N PHE A 501 2.78 -2.91 5.99
CA PHE A 501 3.55 -1.67 5.95
C PHE A 501 2.68 -0.47 5.58
N LYS A 502 2.79 0.63 6.35
CA LYS A 502 2.04 1.88 6.13
C LYS A 502 2.50 2.67 4.90
N ARG A 503 3.58 2.22 4.23
CA ARG A 503 4.25 2.89 3.10
C ARG A 503 4.79 4.28 3.45
N LYS A 504 5.11 4.51 4.71
CA LYS A 504 5.71 5.73 5.26
C LYS A 504 6.72 5.33 6.33
N GLY A 505 7.86 6.03 6.37
CA GLY A 505 8.94 5.72 7.31
C GLY A 505 9.81 4.53 6.91
N ASP A 506 10.69 4.11 7.81
CA ASP A 506 11.61 2.99 7.60
C ASP A 506 10.85 1.65 7.60
N ILE A 507 11.09 0.85 6.57
CA ILE A 507 10.47 -0.46 6.39
C ILE A 507 10.95 -1.51 7.41
N MET A 508 12.10 -1.30 8.04
CA MET A 508 12.63 -2.19 9.07
C MET A 508 12.10 -1.87 10.48
N ASP A 509 11.41 -0.76 10.65
CA ASP A 509 10.82 -0.38 11.93
C ASP A 509 9.40 -0.94 12.06
N CYS A 510 9.19 -1.75 13.10
CA CYS A 510 7.88 -2.35 13.41
C CYS A 510 6.77 -1.29 13.61
N ALA A 511 7.11 -0.08 14.10
CA ALA A 511 6.16 1.00 14.32
C ALA A 511 5.49 1.51 13.01
N ASN A 512 6.14 1.30 11.87
CA ASN A 512 5.63 1.69 10.56
C ASN A 512 4.67 0.64 9.94
N TYR A 513 4.23 -0.33 10.74
CA TYR A 513 3.27 -1.35 10.31
C TYR A 513 1.94 -1.23 11.05
N ARG A 514 0.87 -1.67 10.39
CA ARG A 514 -0.43 -1.93 10.99
C ARG A 514 -0.59 -3.43 11.17
N GLY A 515 -1.03 -3.88 12.33
CA GLY A 515 -1.39 -5.27 12.58
C GLY A 515 -2.81 -5.55 12.12
N ILE A 516 -3.00 -6.30 11.02
CA ILE A 516 -4.33 -6.76 10.64
C ILE A 516 -4.57 -8.12 11.27
N LYS A 517 -5.54 -8.21 12.18
CA LYS A 517 -5.91 -9.45 12.86
C LYS A 517 -6.86 -10.29 12.00
N LEU A 518 -6.52 -11.54 11.82
CA LEU A 518 -7.37 -12.55 11.16
C LEU A 518 -8.01 -13.42 12.24
N THR A 519 -9.32 -13.31 12.41
CA THR A 519 -10.16 -14.10 13.31
C THR A 519 -11.07 -15.02 12.51
N ALA A 520 -11.67 -16.01 13.16
CA ALA A 520 -12.65 -16.91 12.56
C ALA A 520 -13.77 -16.14 11.86
N HIS A 521 -14.14 -16.56 10.65
CA HIS A 521 -15.21 -15.87 9.91
C HIS A 521 -16.58 -16.08 10.56
N THR A 522 -16.81 -17.25 11.17
CA THR A 522 -18.06 -17.55 11.87
C THR A 522 -18.21 -16.69 13.11
N MET A 523 -17.11 -16.46 13.86
CA MET A 523 -17.10 -15.47 14.95
C MET A 523 -17.50 -14.08 14.44
N LYS A 524 -16.98 -13.63 13.29
CA LYS A 524 -17.37 -12.32 12.69
C LYS A 524 -18.86 -12.25 12.34
N VAL A 525 -19.49 -13.36 11.97
CA VAL A 525 -20.94 -13.38 11.77
C VAL A 525 -21.65 -13.14 13.09
N TYR A 526 -21.22 -13.84 14.16
CA TYR A 526 -21.77 -13.67 15.50
C TYR A 526 -21.56 -12.25 16.06
N GLU A 527 -20.33 -11.69 15.91
CA GLU A 527 -20.04 -10.30 16.26
C GLU A 527 -20.98 -9.30 15.57
N ARG A 528 -21.30 -9.51 14.28
CA ARG A 528 -22.22 -8.64 13.54
C ARG A 528 -23.68 -8.77 14.00
N LEU A 529 -24.06 -9.92 14.49
CA LEU A 529 -25.38 -10.11 15.11
C LEU A 529 -25.46 -9.34 16.43
N LEU A 530 -24.39 -9.41 17.25
CA LEU A 530 -24.28 -8.60 18.47
C LEU A 530 -24.25 -7.10 18.16
N ASP A 531 -23.41 -6.66 17.21
CA ASP A 531 -23.32 -5.26 16.76
C ASP A 531 -24.69 -4.71 16.35
N SER A 532 -25.48 -5.50 15.58
CA SER A 532 -26.81 -5.07 15.15
C SER A 532 -27.74 -4.83 16.33
N ARG A 533 -27.80 -5.78 17.30
CA ARG A 533 -28.67 -5.66 18.46
C ARG A 533 -28.25 -4.56 19.44
N LEU A 534 -26.93 -4.39 19.64
CA LEU A 534 -26.40 -3.30 20.47
C LEU A 534 -26.78 -1.94 19.89
N ARG A 535 -26.71 -1.78 18.57
CA ARG A 535 -27.09 -0.53 17.89
C ARG A 535 -28.59 -0.23 17.96
N ASP A 536 -29.42 -1.25 18.11
CA ASP A 536 -30.87 -1.10 18.30
C ASP A 536 -31.22 -0.69 19.76
N MET A 537 -30.29 -0.94 20.70
CA MET A 537 -30.47 -0.65 22.13
C MET A 537 -29.89 0.67 22.58
N VAL A 538 -28.86 1.18 21.88
CA VAL A 538 -28.08 2.36 22.31
C VAL A 538 -27.95 3.38 21.20
N GLU A 539 -28.32 4.62 21.54
CA GLU A 539 -28.07 5.76 20.66
C GLU A 539 -26.65 6.32 20.87
N ILE A 540 -25.98 6.64 19.78
CA ILE A 540 -24.68 7.32 19.73
C ILE A 540 -24.95 8.79 19.46
N ALA A 541 -24.21 9.67 20.12
CA ALA A 541 -24.35 11.11 19.98
C ALA A 541 -24.28 11.58 18.52
N ALA A 542 -24.94 12.70 18.28
CA ALA A 542 -25.02 13.30 16.96
C ALA A 542 -23.64 13.69 16.40
N ASP A 543 -22.69 14.01 17.26
CA ASP A 543 -21.33 14.46 16.94
C ASP A 543 -20.44 13.35 16.40
N GLN A 544 -20.77 12.06 16.61
CA GLN A 544 -20.01 10.93 16.13
C GLN A 544 -20.44 10.48 14.72
N PHE A 545 -19.56 10.70 13.75
CA PHE A 545 -19.75 10.30 12.34
C PHE A 545 -19.10 8.96 12.01
N GLY A 546 -18.05 8.57 12.73
CA GLY A 546 -17.32 7.34 12.50
C GLY A 546 -18.11 6.11 12.89
N PHE A 547 -18.13 5.07 12.05
CA PHE A 547 -18.80 3.80 12.28
C PHE A 547 -20.31 3.89 12.63
N THR A 548 -20.94 5.03 12.42
CA THR A 548 -22.36 5.27 12.62
C THR A 548 -23.10 5.05 11.30
N PRO A 549 -24.21 4.28 11.28
CA PRO A 549 -25.01 4.10 10.08
C PRO A 549 -25.47 5.44 9.48
N GLU A 550 -25.56 5.49 8.14
CA GLU A 550 -26.03 6.65 7.36
C GLU A 550 -25.15 7.91 7.48
N ARG A 551 -24.03 7.85 8.19
CA ARG A 551 -23.04 8.93 8.29
C ARG A 551 -21.76 8.59 7.53
N SER A 552 -21.13 9.61 6.95
CA SER A 552 -19.94 9.45 6.12
C SER A 552 -18.86 10.49 6.43
N THR A 553 -17.64 10.25 5.94
CA THR A 553 -16.56 11.25 5.99
C THR A 553 -16.95 12.55 5.31
N ILE A 554 -17.77 12.48 4.25
CA ILE A 554 -18.22 13.66 3.51
C ILE A 554 -19.15 14.54 4.36
N ASP A 555 -19.97 13.95 5.24
CA ASP A 555 -20.80 14.71 6.18
C ASP A 555 -19.93 15.59 7.09
N ALA A 556 -18.93 15.03 7.73
CA ALA A 556 -18.03 15.75 8.63
C ALA A 556 -17.20 16.82 7.90
N ILE A 557 -16.63 16.46 6.71
CA ILE A 557 -15.90 17.42 5.86
C ILE A 557 -16.82 18.57 5.42
N PHE A 558 -18.07 18.29 5.06
CA PHE A 558 -19.05 19.29 4.64
C PHE A 558 -19.35 20.26 5.78
N ILE A 559 -19.65 19.75 6.97
CA ILE A 559 -19.95 20.57 8.14
C ILE A 559 -18.78 21.49 8.47
N ALA A 560 -17.56 20.94 8.59
CA ALA A 560 -16.37 21.74 8.86
C ALA A 560 -16.18 22.86 7.81
N ARG A 561 -16.35 22.56 6.53
CA ARG A 561 -16.27 23.56 5.45
C ARG A 561 -17.38 24.60 5.50
N GLN A 562 -18.60 24.21 5.83
CA GLN A 562 -19.71 25.17 5.95
C GLN A 562 -19.48 26.13 7.11
N VAL A 563 -19.00 25.65 8.26
CA VAL A 563 -18.62 26.52 9.39
C VAL A 563 -17.55 27.51 8.95
N MET A 564 -16.42 27.03 8.41
CA MET A 564 -15.34 27.92 7.95
C MET A 564 -15.81 28.93 6.90
N GLU A 565 -16.67 28.53 5.96
CA GLU A 565 -17.23 29.41 4.92
C GLU A 565 -18.06 30.52 5.55
N LYS A 566 -18.94 30.19 6.51
CA LYS A 566 -19.82 31.16 7.16
C LYS A 566 -19.08 32.11 8.07
N TYR A 567 -18.10 31.65 8.82
CA TYR A 567 -17.23 32.52 9.63
C TYR A 567 -16.42 33.48 8.76
N ARG A 568 -15.83 32.99 7.70
CA ARG A 568 -15.13 33.80 6.69
C ARG A 568 -16.05 34.83 6.03
N GLU A 569 -17.31 34.49 5.74
CA GLU A 569 -18.29 35.40 5.14
C GLU A 569 -18.57 36.61 6.05
N LYS A 570 -18.56 36.40 7.37
CA LYS A 570 -18.80 37.41 8.38
C LYS A 570 -17.51 38.06 8.94
N ASN A 571 -16.36 37.68 8.37
CA ASN A 571 -15.04 38.15 8.84
C ASN A 571 -14.79 37.90 10.34
N LYS A 572 -15.25 36.74 10.82
CA LYS A 572 -15.07 36.30 12.19
C LYS A 572 -13.95 35.26 12.31
N PRO A 573 -13.20 35.29 13.43
CA PRO A 573 -12.21 34.25 13.70
C PRO A 573 -12.89 32.89 13.84
N CYS A 574 -12.24 31.86 13.31
CA CYS A 574 -12.62 30.48 13.47
C CYS A 574 -11.36 29.68 13.82
N HIS A 575 -11.37 29.04 14.97
CA HIS A 575 -10.28 28.24 15.49
C HIS A 575 -10.73 26.79 15.51
N ILE A 576 -9.88 25.88 15.00
CA ILE A 576 -10.18 24.45 14.94
C ILE A 576 -8.99 23.68 15.51
N ALA A 577 -9.23 22.84 16.50
CA ALA A 577 -8.27 21.85 16.97
C ALA A 577 -8.60 20.48 16.36
N PHE A 578 -7.65 19.90 15.65
CA PHE A 578 -7.76 18.54 15.14
C PHE A 578 -7.08 17.59 16.11
N LEU A 579 -7.86 16.77 16.79
CA LEU A 579 -7.40 15.85 17.81
C LEU A 579 -7.12 14.47 17.19
N ASP A 580 -5.97 13.87 17.53
CA ASP A 580 -5.63 12.46 17.21
C ASP A 580 -5.43 11.74 18.56
N LEU A 581 -6.10 10.62 18.77
CA LEU A 581 -5.92 9.82 19.97
C LEU A 581 -4.76 8.84 19.83
N GLU A 582 -3.95 8.66 20.88
CA GLU A 582 -2.78 7.81 20.84
C GLU A 582 -3.13 6.32 20.79
N LYS A 583 -3.22 5.74 19.57
CA LYS A 583 -3.53 4.31 19.36
C LYS A 583 -4.77 3.85 20.14
N ALA A 584 -5.75 4.71 20.30
CA ALA A 584 -6.90 4.52 21.16
C ALA A 584 -7.65 3.20 20.91
N TYR A 585 -7.67 2.76 19.67
CA TYR A 585 -8.31 1.51 19.27
C TYR A 585 -7.62 0.26 19.85
N ASP A 586 -6.30 0.29 19.92
CA ASP A 586 -5.49 -0.84 20.41
C ASP A 586 -5.27 -0.78 21.93
N LYS A 587 -5.53 0.39 22.55
CA LYS A 587 -5.30 0.66 23.98
C LYS A 587 -6.58 0.85 24.80
N LEU A 588 -7.75 0.54 24.24
CA LEU A 588 -9.02 0.69 24.97
C LEU A 588 -9.07 -0.27 26.17
N PRO A 589 -9.21 0.24 27.44
CA PRO A 589 -9.25 -0.61 28.61
C PRO A 589 -10.49 -1.50 28.63
N ARG A 590 -10.30 -2.78 28.87
CA ARG A 590 -11.42 -3.73 28.91
C ARG A 590 -12.36 -3.45 30.08
N THR A 591 -11.84 -3.13 31.24
CA THR A 591 -12.62 -2.80 32.42
C THR A 591 -13.54 -1.61 32.16
N LEU A 592 -13.03 -0.52 31.56
CA LEU A 592 -13.82 0.63 31.15
C LEU A 592 -14.94 0.21 30.17
N LEU A 593 -14.65 -0.69 29.23
CA LEU A 593 -15.64 -1.14 28.28
C LEU A 593 -16.81 -1.85 28.97
N TRP A 594 -16.55 -2.69 30.00
CA TRP A 594 -17.61 -3.39 30.74
C TRP A 594 -18.44 -2.40 31.56
N GLU A 595 -17.81 -1.44 32.17
CA GLU A 595 -18.51 -0.37 32.92
C GLU A 595 -19.43 0.43 31.99
N VAL A 596 -18.93 0.84 30.83
CA VAL A 596 -19.71 1.59 29.83
C VAL A 596 -20.90 0.78 29.30
N LEU A 597 -20.72 -0.50 29.01
CA LEU A 597 -21.84 -1.35 28.56
C LEU A 597 -22.97 -1.42 29.61
N ARG A 598 -22.63 -1.56 30.90
CA ARG A 598 -23.58 -1.54 31.98
C ARG A 598 -24.21 -0.16 32.19
N GLU A 599 -23.42 0.92 32.13
CA GLU A 599 -23.92 2.30 32.21
C GLU A 599 -24.93 2.61 31.10
N ARG A 600 -24.74 2.04 29.91
CA ARG A 600 -25.67 2.19 28.79
C ARG A 600 -26.86 1.21 28.84
N GLY A 601 -27.05 0.45 29.93
CA GLY A 601 -28.17 -0.42 30.13
C GLY A 601 -28.20 -1.70 29.29
N ILE A 602 -27.03 -2.14 28.81
CA ILE A 602 -26.93 -3.39 28.03
C ILE A 602 -27.19 -4.59 28.94
N PRO A 603 -28.08 -5.54 28.54
CA PRO A 603 -28.36 -6.74 29.30
C PRO A 603 -27.11 -7.54 29.64
N GLU A 604 -27.02 -8.00 30.89
CA GLU A 604 -25.80 -8.62 31.43
C GLU A 604 -25.33 -9.86 30.65
N TYR A 605 -26.27 -10.66 30.11
CA TYR A 605 -25.91 -11.82 29.27
C TYR A 605 -25.11 -11.40 28.02
N MET A 606 -25.39 -10.22 27.45
CA MET A 606 -24.62 -9.69 26.32
C MET A 606 -23.27 -9.20 26.79
N VAL A 607 -23.20 -8.52 27.93
CA VAL A 607 -21.94 -8.07 28.53
C VAL A 607 -21.03 -9.27 28.79
N ARG A 608 -21.54 -10.35 29.42
CA ARG A 608 -20.78 -11.59 29.71
C ARG A 608 -20.34 -12.30 28.44
N THR A 609 -21.21 -12.38 27.43
CA THR A 609 -20.83 -12.94 26.13
C THR A 609 -19.67 -12.16 25.49
N ILE A 610 -19.71 -10.82 25.57
CA ILE A 610 -18.64 -9.97 25.04
C ILE A 610 -17.38 -10.13 25.89
N GLN A 611 -17.50 -10.21 27.22
CA GLN A 611 -16.37 -10.48 28.12
C GLN A 611 -15.70 -11.81 27.77
N ASP A 612 -16.46 -12.86 27.52
CA ASP A 612 -15.98 -14.17 27.13
C ASP A 612 -15.24 -14.14 25.77
N MET A 613 -15.70 -13.30 24.83
CA MET A 613 -15.03 -13.12 23.52
C MET A 613 -13.64 -12.49 23.63
N TYR A 614 -13.41 -11.66 24.64
CA TYR A 614 -12.12 -10.99 24.87
C TYR A 614 -11.26 -11.68 25.94
N GLY A 615 -11.86 -12.49 26.82
CA GLY A 615 -11.19 -13.27 27.85
C GLY A 615 -10.33 -14.38 27.26
N GLY A 616 -9.06 -14.50 27.68
CA GLY A 616 -8.14 -15.53 27.19
C GLY A 616 -7.85 -15.49 25.70
N SER A 617 -8.13 -14.36 25.02
CA SER A 617 -7.86 -14.19 23.59
C SER A 617 -6.36 -14.21 23.34
N THR A 618 -5.93 -15.05 22.38
CA THR A 618 -4.53 -15.21 22.02
C THR A 618 -4.30 -14.86 20.55
N THR A 619 -3.05 -14.48 20.26
CA THR A 619 -2.62 -14.20 18.89
C THR A 619 -1.21 -14.68 18.62
N ARG A 620 -0.88 -14.77 17.35
CA ARG A 620 0.48 -15.00 16.85
C ARG A 620 0.73 -14.09 15.66
N VAL A 621 1.96 -13.67 15.45
CA VAL A 621 2.30 -12.80 14.31
C VAL A 621 2.80 -13.65 13.16
N ARG A 622 2.23 -13.45 11.97
CA ARG A 622 2.70 -14.09 10.74
C ARG A 622 3.78 -13.24 10.09
N THR A 623 4.98 -13.77 10.09
CA THR A 623 6.16 -13.16 9.44
C THR A 623 6.56 -13.95 8.20
N VAL A 624 7.56 -13.46 7.48
CA VAL A 624 8.19 -14.19 6.36
C VAL A 624 8.96 -15.43 6.82
N HIS A 625 9.35 -15.47 8.10
CA HIS A 625 10.06 -16.58 8.75
C HIS A 625 9.13 -17.59 9.44
N GLY A 626 7.82 -17.48 9.23
CA GLY A 626 6.80 -18.28 9.88
C GLY A 626 6.02 -17.49 10.93
N THR A 627 5.25 -18.19 11.75
CA THR A 627 4.47 -17.60 12.85
C THR A 627 5.27 -17.57 14.14
N THR A 628 5.00 -16.55 14.98
CA THR A 628 5.55 -16.47 16.35
C THR A 628 4.88 -17.47 17.28
N SER A 629 5.40 -17.63 18.51
CA SER A 629 4.64 -18.23 19.61
C SER A 629 3.39 -17.40 19.91
N LYS A 630 2.37 -18.03 20.56
CA LYS A 630 1.17 -17.36 21.01
C LYS A 630 1.48 -16.39 22.16
N PHE A 631 0.70 -15.31 22.25
CA PHE A 631 0.67 -14.38 23.38
C PHE A 631 -0.75 -13.84 23.57
N GLU A 632 -1.10 -13.45 24.76
CA GLU A 632 -2.39 -12.86 25.09
C GLU A 632 -2.53 -11.44 24.55
N ILE A 633 -3.78 -11.01 24.31
CA ILE A 633 -4.10 -9.68 23.78
C ILE A 633 -5.40 -9.14 24.36
N GLY A 634 -5.45 -7.78 24.44
CA GLY A 634 -6.66 -7.01 24.76
C GLY A 634 -7.62 -6.79 23.58
N VAL A 635 -8.32 -5.67 23.56
CA VAL A 635 -9.18 -5.20 22.44
C VAL A 635 -8.31 -4.97 21.21
N HIS A 636 -8.83 -5.21 19.99
CA HIS A 636 -7.96 -5.30 18.83
C HIS A 636 -8.62 -4.91 17.51
N GLN A 637 -7.82 -4.44 16.56
CA GLN A 637 -8.24 -4.20 15.18
C GLN A 637 -8.52 -5.51 14.43
N GLY A 638 -9.69 -5.62 13.79
CA GLY A 638 -10.07 -6.74 12.92
C GLY A 638 -11.31 -7.51 13.36
N SER A 639 -11.83 -7.27 14.55
CA SER A 639 -13.17 -7.66 14.98
C SER A 639 -14.23 -6.85 14.20
N ALA A 640 -15.42 -7.40 14.05
CA ALA A 640 -16.56 -6.69 13.46
C ALA A 640 -17.30 -5.83 14.50
N LEU A 641 -17.15 -6.15 15.78
CA LEU A 641 -17.80 -5.50 16.91
C LEU A 641 -16.96 -4.36 17.51
N SER A 642 -15.62 -4.52 17.57
CA SER A 642 -14.72 -3.53 18.19
C SER A 642 -14.92 -2.08 17.72
N PRO A 643 -15.21 -1.77 16.43
CA PRO A 643 -15.49 -0.40 16.01
C PRO A 643 -16.67 0.24 16.75
N PHE A 644 -17.73 -0.50 16.96
CA PHE A 644 -18.89 0.02 17.68
C PHE A 644 -18.59 0.17 19.18
N LEU A 645 -17.95 -0.81 19.78
CA LEU A 645 -17.57 -0.74 21.21
C LEU A 645 -16.65 0.47 21.48
N PHE A 646 -15.74 0.75 20.58
CA PHE A 646 -14.85 1.91 20.69
C PHE A 646 -15.62 3.24 20.65
N ILE A 647 -16.50 3.44 19.64
CA ILE A 647 -17.28 4.69 19.57
C ILE A 647 -18.27 4.81 20.72
N LEU A 648 -18.84 3.71 21.21
CA LEU A 648 -19.72 3.70 22.37
C LEU A 648 -18.98 4.13 23.64
N THR A 649 -17.77 3.62 23.85
CA THR A 649 -16.93 4.00 25.00
C THR A 649 -16.54 5.46 24.92
N LEU A 650 -16.06 5.91 23.77
CA LEU A 650 -15.68 7.32 23.59
C LEU A 650 -16.89 8.23 23.81
N ASP A 651 -18.03 7.91 23.20
CA ASP A 651 -19.29 8.67 23.35
C ASP A 651 -19.76 8.79 24.81
N THR A 652 -19.57 7.73 25.60
CA THR A 652 -19.91 7.75 27.02
C THR A 652 -18.93 8.58 27.84
N VAL A 653 -17.63 8.44 27.55
CA VAL A 653 -16.56 9.16 28.25
C VAL A 653 -16.69 10.67 28.05
N VAL A 654 -16.90 11.11 26.81
CA VAL A 654 -16.93 12.55 26.47
C VAL A 654 -18.34 13.13 26.40
N LYS A 655 -19.35 12.41 26.90
CA LYS A 655 -20.77 12.80 26.81
C LYS A 655 -21.03 14.23 27.28
N ASN A 656 -20.42 14.63 28.39
CA ASN A 656 -20.61 15.95 28.99
C ASN A 656 -19.89 17.08 28.26
N LEU A 657 -18.96 16.73 27.33
CA LEU A 657 -18.20 17.68 26.54
C LEU A 657 -18.77 17.90 25.13
N MET A 658 -19.83 17.18 24.81
CA MET A 658 -20.48 17.24 23.50
C MET A 658 -21.37 18.48 23.41
N GLU A 659 -20.93 19.50 22.71
CA GLU A 659 -21.69 20.74 22.46
C GLU A 659 -22.69 20.60 21.31
N GLY A 660 -22.68 19.48 20.64
CA GLY A 660 -23.40 19.28 19.41
C GLY A 660 -22.72 19.91 18.19
N PRO A 661 -22.98 19.37 16.99
CA PRO A 661 -22.50 19.97 15.75
C PRO A 661 -23.14 21.36 15.55
N PRO A 662 -22.38 22.33 15.01
CA PRO A 662 -21.12 22.13 14.28
C PRO A 662 -19.84 22.26 15.13
N PHE A 663 -19.91 22.40 16.44
CA PHE A 663 -18.76 22.76 17.28
C PHE A 663 -17.91 21.59 17.71
N THR A 664 -18.47 20.39 17.77
CA THR A 664 -17.74 19.13 17.98
C THR A 664 -18.03 18.16 16.83
N LEU A 665 -16.99 17.63 16.20
CA LEU A 665 -17.09 16.65 15.12
C LEU A 665 -16.16 15.49 15.42
N LEU A 666 -16.69 14.27 15.61
CA LEU A 666 -15.92 13.07 15.87
C LEU A 666 -16.05 12.10 14.70
N TYR A 667 -14.94 11.54 14.27
CA TYR A 667 -14.90 10.44 13.33
C TYR A 667 -14.02 9.29 13.88
N ALA A 668 -14.61 8.50 14.74
CA ALA A 668 -13.93 7.51 15.59
C ALA A 668 -12.87 8.19 16.48
N ASP A 669 -11.59 7.94 16.23
CA ASP A 669 -10.45 8.51 16.96
C ASP A 669 -10.03 9.90 16.46
N ASP A 670 -10.48 10.33 15.29
CA ASP A 670 -10.21 11.66 14.73
C ASP A 670 -11.28 12.66 15.21
N GLY A 671 -10.89 13.67 16.00
CA GLY A 671 -11.77 14.74 16.50
C GLY A 671 -11.47 16.09 15.86
N ALA A 672 -12.50 16.95 15.75
CA ALA A 672 -12.34 18.37 15.44
C ALA A 672 -13.20 19.20 16.40
N LEU A 673 -12.54 20.04 17.21
CA LEU A 673 -13.18 21.02 18.10
C LEU A 673 -13.12 22.38 17.45
N ILE A 674 -14.26 23.05 17.37
CA ILE A 674 -14.41 24.37 16.74
C ILE A 674 -14.76 25.38 17.79
N ALA A 675 -14.11 26.55 17.77
CA ALA A 675 -14.32 27.62 18.73
C ALA A 675 -14.30 29.02 18.08
N ASN A 676 -14.95 29.99 18.74
CA ASN A 676 -15.02 31.36 18.28
C ASN A 676 -13.81 32.19 18.71
N SER A 677 -13.12 31.76 19.77
CA SER A 677 -11.93 32.40 20.30
C SER A 677 -10.85 31.38 20.67
N LYS A 678 -9.62 31.89 20.80
CA LYS A 678 -8.48 31.09 21.24
C LYS A 678 -8.67 30.58 22.68
N VAL A 679 -9.18 31.43 23.57
CA VAL A 679 -9.38 31.05 24.98
C VAL A 679 -10.38 29.90 25.07
N GLU A 680 -11.52 30.04 24.42
CA GLU A 680 -12.52 28.98 24.33
C GLU A 680 -11.93 27.64 23.78
N LEU A 681 -11.08 27.73 22.76
CA LEU A 681 -10.43 26.54 22.22
C LEU A 681 -9.46 25.90 23.21
N GLN A 682 -8.67 26.71 23.90
CA GLN A 682 -7.75 26.30 24.96
C GLN A 682 -8.48 25.57 26.10
N ASP A 683 -9.58 26.14 26.57
CA ASP A 683 -10.37 25.53 27.64
C ASP A 683 -11.00 24.23 27.22
N LYS A 684 -11.62 24.18 26.03
CA LYS A 684 -12.15 22.94 25.45
C LYS A 684 -11.07 21.83 25.34
N ILE A 685 -9.88 22.14 24.84
CA ILE A 685 -8.81 21.16 24.72
C ILE A 685 -8.39 20.63 26.09
N ARG A 686 -8.29 21.49 27.11
CA ARG A 686 -7.93 21.10 28.49
C ARG A 686 -8.96 20.15 29.08
N GLU A 687 -10.24 20.49 28.96
CA GLU A 687 -11.34 19.65 29.44
C GLU A 687 -11.37 18.30 28.78
N TRP A 688 -11.21 18.27 27.45
CA TRP A 688 -11.10 17.02 26.69
C TRP A 688 -9.89 16.20 27.15
N GLN A 689 -8.76 16.83 27.38
CA GLN A 689 -7.53 16.15 27.76
C GLN A 689 -7.66 15.52 29.16
N MET A 690 -8.28 16.22 30.13
CA MET A 690 -8.53 15.70 31.47
C MET A 690 -9.53 14.54 31.43
N THR A 691 -10.65 14.72 30.76
CA THR A 691 -11.70 13.69 30.66
C THR A 691 -11.19 12.42 29.98
N LEU A 692 -10.40 12.54 28.93
CA LEU A 692 -9.79 11.40 28.26
C LEU A 692 -8.75 10.72 29.17
N ALA A 693 -7.93 11.47 29.90
CA ALA A 693 -6.94 10.93 30.80
C ALA A 693 -7.58 10.14 31.95
N ASP A 694 -8.70 10.60 32.49
CA ASP A 694 -9.49 9.89 33.51
C ASP A 694 -10.01 8.52 33.02
N ALA A 695 -10.11 8.34 31.70
CA ALA A 695 -10.53 7.12 31.03
C ALA A 695 -9.37 6.31 30.40
N GLU A 696 -8.12 6.56 30.79
CA GLU A 696 -6.90 5.96 30.21
C GLU A 696 -6.67 6.24 28.71
N LEU A 697 -7.36 7.22 28.15
CA LEU A 697 -7.17 7.66 26.78
C LEU A 697 -6.26 8.88 26.73
N ARG A 698 -5.43 9.01 25.73
CA ARG A 698 -4.49 10.13 25.63
C ARG A 698 -4.52 10.78 24.25
N LEU A 699 -4.39 12.10 24.22
CA LEU A 699 -4.17 12.83 22.99
C LEU A 699 -2.74 12.62 22.49
N ASN A 700 -2.60 12.45 21.20
CA ASN A 700 -1.30 12.41 20.53
C ASN A 700 -0.83 13.83 20.25
N LEU A 701 -0.04 14.41 21.16
CA LEU A 701 0.41 15.80 21.09
C LEU A 701 1.16 16.12 19.78
N LYS A 702 1.90 15.15 19.23
CA LYS A 702 2.67 15.33 17.98
C LYS A 702 1.82 15.38 16.71
N LYS A 703 0.59 14.88 16.77
CA LYS A 703 -0.32 14.83 15.61
C LYS A 703 -1.55 15.71 15.80
N THR A 704 -1.80 16.18 17.02
CA THR A 704 -2.83 17.18 17.28
C THR A 704 -2.33 18.52 16.74
N GLU A 705 -3.09 19.13 15.84
CA GLU A 705 -2.73 20.37 15.17
C GLU A 705 -3.84 21.42 15.34
N ILE A 706 -3.45 22.67 15.44
CA ILE A 706 -4.37 23.82 15.57
C ILE A 706 -4.37 24.60 14.26
N MET A 707 -5.55 24.94 13.78
CA MET A 707 -5.73 25.78 12.60
C MET A 707 -6.59 26.99 12.96
N SER A 708 -6.13 28.17 12.59
CA SER A 708 -6.85 29.43 12.84
C SER A 708 -7.00 30.26 11.57
N SER A 709 -8.15 30.93 11.42
CA SER A 709 -8.42 31.81 10.29
C SER A 709 -7.76 33.17 10.38
N ILE A 710 -7.12 33.53 11.52
CA ILE A 710 -6.37 34.76 11.72
C ILE A 710 -4.88 34.54 11.62
N GLU A 711 -4.10 35.55 11.22
CA GLU A 711 -2.66 35.42 10.93
C GLU A 711 -1.81 35.21 12.18
N GLU A 712 -2.14 35.84 13.29
CA GLU A 712 -1.44 35.67 14.56
C GLU A 712 -2.38 35.15 15.66
N PRO A 713 -2.67 33.85 15.67
CA PRO A 713 -3.65 33.29 16.59
C PRO A 713 -3.16 33.15 18.02
N GLY A 714 -1.84 33.35 18.27
CA GLY A 714 -1.17 33.10 19.56
C GLY A 714 -1.09 31.59 19.88
N ASP A 715 -0.32 31.23 20.90
CA ASP A 715 -0.03 29.83 21.21
C ASP A 715 -1.16 29.14 21.99
N VAL A 716 -1.39 27.88 21.72
CA VAL A 716 -2.31 26.97 22.43
C VAL A 716 -1.49 25.81 22.96
N SER A 717 -1.63 25.46 24.22
CA SER A 717 -0.84 24.45 24.91
C SER A 717 -1.69 23.31 25.48
N ASP A 718 -1.04 22.18 25.73
CA ASP A 718 -1.60 21.10 26.51
C ASP A 718 -1.61 21.43 28.04
N ILE A 719 -2.08 20.46 28.84
CA ILE A 719 -2.11 20.62 30.32
C ILE A 719 -0.69 20.75 30.90
N SER A 720 0.33 20.16 30.22
CA SER A 720 1.72 20.23 30.67
C SER A 720 2.46 21.49 30.20
N GLY A 721 1.81 22.39 29.47
CA GLY A 721 2.42 23.57 28.87
C GLY A 721 3.11 23.33 27.52
N THR A 722 3.03 22.14 26.96
CA THR A 722 3.60 21.83 25.64
C THR A 722 2.75 22.45 24.54
N MET A 723 3.38 23.25 23.65
CA MET A 723 2.67 23.93 22.57
C MET A 723 2.24 22.97 21.48
N PHE A 724 1.00 23.10 21.01
CA PHE A 724 0.52 22.38 19.84
C PHE A 724 1.03 22.99 18.54
N THR A 725 1.24 22.15 17.55
CA THR A 725 1.66 22.61 16.21
C THR A 725 0.53 23.42 15.56
N GLN A 726 0.86 24.63 15.12
CA GLN A 726 -0.07 25.44 14.33
C GLN A 726 0.13 25.18 12.85
N THR A 727 -0.97 25.04 12.11
CA THR A 727 -0.95 24.74 10.68
C THR A 727 -1.88 25.64 9.87
N LYS A 728 -1.44 26.03 8.67
CA LYS A 728 -2.29 26.74 7.69
C LYS A 728 -3.12 25.79 6.83
N GLU A 729 -2.74 24.52 6.74
CA GLU A 729 -3.42 23.49 5.96
C GLU A 729 -3.41 22.17 6.74
N PHE A 730 -4.56 21.56 6.95
CA PHE A 730 -4.71 20.27 7.65
C PHE A 730 -5.45 19.24 6.80
N GLN A 731 -5.00 17.99 6.84
CA GLN A 731 -5.64 16.88 6.12
C GLN A 731 -6.73 16.21 6.96
N TYR A 732 -7.93 16.80 7.00
CA TYR A 732 -9.08 16.25 7.71
C TYR A 732 -9.81 15.19 6.88
N LEU A 733 -9.89 13.97 7.41
CA LEU A 733 -10.56 12.80 6.78
C LEU A 733 -10.19 12.61 5.30
N GLY A 734 -8.94 12.91 4.96
CA GLY A 734 -8.43 12.79 3.61
C GLY A 734 -8.72 13.97 2.68
N SER A 735 -9.39 15.03 3.10
CA SER A 735 -9.54 16.31 2.39
C SER A 735 -8.70 17.39 3.04
N LEU A 736 -7.95 18.18 2.27
CA LEU A 736 -7.24 19.33 2.83
C LEU A 736 -8.22 20.45 3.16
N LEU A 737 -8.14 20.94 4.38
CA LEU A 737 -8.77 22.19 4.85
C LEU A 737 -7.68 23.26 4.91
N SER A 738 -7.98 24.49 4.52
CA SER A 738 -7.06 25.62 4.60
C SER A 738 -7.63 26.67 5.55
N ALA A 739 -6.80 27.28 6.35
CA ALA A 739 -7.17 28.30 7.34
C ALA A 739 -7.96 29.48 6.72
N ASP A 740 -7.62 29.84 5.48
CA ASP A 740 -8.35 30.88 4.71
C ASP A 740 -9.72 30.42 4.19
N GLY A 741 -10.13 29.20 4.47
CA GLY A 741 -11.40 28.61 4.02
C GLY A 741 -11.50 28.39 2.51
N THR A 742 -10.39 28.49 1.74
CA THR A 742 -10.38 28.22 0.31
C THR A 742 -10.26 26.74 -0.03
N VAL A 743 -10.56 26.36 -1.27
CA VAL A 743 -10.45 24.97 -1.74
C VAL A 743 -9.20 24.72 -2.60
N GLY A 744 -8.36 25.71 -2.77
CA GLY A 744 -7.17 25.60 -3.64
C GLY A 744 -6.24 24.46 -3.27
N ALA A 745 -5.91 24.35 -1.97
CA ALA A 745 -5.09 23.26 -1.42
C ALA A 745 -5.76 21.90 -1.61
N ALA A 746 -7.06 21.79 -1.36
CA ALA A 746 -7.81 20.55 -1.56
C ALA A 746 -7.74 20.07 -3.02
N VAL A 747 -7.92 20.97 -3.98
CA VAL A 747 -7.81 20.66 -5.41
C VAL A 747 -6.41 20.18 -5.78
N ARG A 748 -5.35 20.89 -5.33
CA ARG A 748 -3.95 20.46 -5.53
C ARG A 748 -3.68 19.09 -4.92
N GLY A 749 -4.09 18.87 -3.69
CA GLY A 749 -3.95 17.59 -2.97
C GLY A 749 -4.64 16.43 -3.69
N ARG A 750 -5.85 16.65 -4.24
CA ARG A 750 -6.56 15.62 -5.00
C ARG A 750 -5.91 15.33 -6.35
N ILE A 751 -5.39 16.34 -7.03
CA ILE A 751 -4.61 16.14 -8.26
C ILE A 751 -3.37 15.26 -7.96
N THR A 752 -2.66 15.55 -6.87
CA THR A 752 -1.53 14.73 -6.42
C THR A 752 -1.94 13.28 -6.12
N CYS A 753 -3.04 13.08 -5.37
CA CYS A 753 -3.58 11.74 -5.10
C CYS A 753 -3.98 11.00 -6.39
N ALA A 754 -4.57 11.69 -7.36
CA ALA A 754 -4.93 11.11 -8.64
C ALA A 754 -3.69 10.67 -9.43
N TRP A 755 -2.61 11.46 -9.42
CA TRP A 755 -1.34 11.08 -10.04
C TRP A 755 -0.70 9.87 -9.34
N LEU A 756 -0.81 9.74 -8.02
CA LEU A 756 -0.36 8.54 -7.30
C LEU A 756 -1.16 7.31 -7.77
N LYS A 757 -2.48 7.40 -7.86
CA LYS A 757 -3.33 6.31 -8.37
C LYS A 757 -3.07 5.99 -9.85
N TRP A 758 -2.79 7.02 -10.64
CA TRP A 758 -2.33 6.86 -12.00
C TRP A 758 -1.05 6.04 -12.08
N ARG A 759 -0.02 6.42 -11.30
CA ARG A 759 1.28 5.72 -11.23
C ARG A 759 1.12 4.26 -10.81
N GLU A 760 0.26 3.96 -9.84
CA GLU A 760 -0.06 2.60 -9.43
C GLU A 760 -0.68 1.77 -10.59
N SER A 761 -1.37 2.43 -11.52
CA SER A 761 -2.12 1.81 -12.63
C SER A 761 -1.40 1.87 -13.98
N THR A 762 -0.19 2.44 -14.06
CA THR A 762 0.57 2.60 -15.33
C THR A 762 0.83 1.28 -16.04
N GLY A 763 0.92 0.17 -15.30
CA GLY A 763 1.05 -1.14 -15.90
C GLY A 763 -0.08 -1.52 -16.86
N ILE A 764 -1.25 -0.87 -16.77
CA ILE A 764 -2.38 -1.01 -17.72
C ILE A 764 -2.53 0.25 -18.55
N LEU A 765 -2.54 1.42 -17.91
CA LEU A 765 -2.82 2.69 -18.59
C LEU A 765 -1.78 3.05 -19.66
N CYS A 766 -0.52 2.66 -19.47
CA CYS A 766 0.55 2.89 -20.44
C CYS A 766 0.86 1.65 -21.32
N ASP A 767 0.16 0.54 -21.15
CA ASP A 767 0.36 -0.64 -21.99
C ASP A 767 -0.31 -0.44 -23.36
N ARG A 768 0.47 -0.47 -24.43
CA ARG A 768 -0.02 -0.29 -25.82
C ARG A 768 -0.99 -1.38 -26.26
N ARG A 769 -0.97 -2.54 -25.64
CA ARG A 769 -1.84 -3.70 -25.98
C ARG A 769 -3.22 -3.58 -25.33
N CYS A 770 -3.38 -2.77 -24.28
CA CYS A 770 -4.68 -2.53 -23.67
C CYS A 770 -5.53 -1.61 -24.57
N SER A 771 -6.77 -1.97 -24.80
CA SER A 771 -7.72 -1.15 -25.55
C SER A 771 -7.94 0.20 -24.84
N ARG A 772 -8.21 1.27 -25.61
CA ARG A 772 -8.48 2.60 -25.07
C ARG A 772 -9.71 2.60 -24.17
N VAL A 773 -10.72 1.81 -24.52
CA VAL A 773 -11.94 1.62 -23.72
C VAL A 773 -11.63 1.03 -22.34
N LEU A 774 -10.78 -0.01 -22.29
CA LEU A 774 -10.33 -0.61 -21.03
C LEU A 774 -9.56 0.39 -20.17
N LYS A 775 -8.65 1.15 -20.77
CA LYS A 775 -7.91 2.22 -20.08
C LYS A 775 -8.84 3.28 -19.51
N GLY A 776 -9.88 3.68 -20.28
CA GLY A 776 -10.94 4.56 -19.82
C GLY A 776 -11.69 3.99 -18.62
N LYS A 777 -12.01 2.70 -18.63
CA LYS A 777 -12.63 2.02 -17.49
C LYS A 777 -11.74 2.07 -16.24
N VAL A 778 -10.42 1.81 -16.36
CA VAL A 778 -9.45 1.93 -15.27
C VAL A 778 -9.39 3.36 -14.73
N TYR A 779 -9.36 4.36 -15.63
CA TYR A 779 -9.40 5.77 -15.23
C TYR A 779 -10.66 6.09 -14.42
N ARG A 780 -11.85 5.73 -14.94
CA ARG A 780 -13.14 6.00 -14.29
C ARG A 780 -13.30 5.32 -12.93
N THR A 781 -12.72 4.14 -12.74
CA THR A 781 -12.92 3.34 -11.53
C THR A 781 -11.82 3.51 -10.47
N ILE A 782 -10.61 3.92 -10.85
CA ILE A 782 -9.47 4.04 -9.93
C ILE A 782 -9.01 5.49 -9.76
N VAL A 783 -8.79 6.20 -10.88
CA VAL A 783 -8.11 7.51 -10.87
C VAL A 783 -9.11 8.63 -10.61
N ARG A 784 -10.21 8.67 -11.35
CA ARG A 784 -11.24 9.72 -11.23
C ARG A 784 -11.87 9.81 -9.84
N PRO A 785 -12.20 8.70 -9.14
CA PRO A 785 -12.70 8.79 -7.77
C PRO A 785 -11.69 9.41 -6.78
N ALA A 786 -10.38 9.17 -6.97
CA ALA A 786 -9.35 9.82 -6.17
C ALA A 786 -9.24 11.33 -6.46
N LEU A 787 -9.46 11.73 -7.72
CA LEU A 787 -9.42 13.13 -8.13
C LEU A 787 -10.64 13.91 -7.61
N LEU A 788 -11.79 13.27 -7.51
CA LEU A 788 -13.07 13.90 -7.15
C LEU A 788 -13.49 13.70 -5.68
N TYR A 789 -12.70 13.02 -4.84
CA TYR A 789 -13.06 12.79 -3.43
C TYR A 789 -13.19 14.11 -2.67
N GLY A 790 -14.33 14.31 -2.01
CA GLY A 790 -14.67 15.54 -1.27
C GLY A 790 -15.04 16.73 -2.14
N SER A 791 -15.13 16.56 -3.45
CA SER A 791 -15.51 17.63 -4.37
C SER A 791 -16.99 18.06 -4.24
N GLU A 792 -17.79 17.24 -3.61
CA GLU A 792 -19.17 17.53 -3.20
C GLU A 792 -19.26 18.82 -2.36
N CYS A 793 -18.24 19.10 -1.58
CA CYS A 793 -18.17 20.21 -0.62
C CYS A 793 -17.43 21.45 -1.17
N TRP A 794 -17.08 21.51 -2.47
CA TRP A 794 -16.23 22.58 -3.00
C TRP A 794 -17.00 23.71 -3.69
N PRO A 795 -16.80 24.97 -3.28
CA PRO A 795 -17.20 26.15 -4.07
C PRO A 795 -16.19 26.39 -5.22
N VAL A 796 -16.27 25.58 -6.27
CA VAL A 796 -15.26 25.54 -7.35
C VAL A 796 -15.27 26.81 -8.20
N SER A 797 -14.12 27.45 -8.38
CA SER A 797 -13.90 28.56 -9.32
C SER A 797 -13.56 28.05 -10.72
N LYS A 798 -13.67 28.90 -11.75
CA LYS A 798 -13.22 28.59 -13.11
C LYS A 798 -11.73 28.15 -13.15
N THR A 799 -10.89 28.71 -12.29
CA THR A 799 -9.47 28.32 -12.17
C THR A 799 -9.32 26.89 -11.67
N HIS A 800 -10.06 26.50 -10.65
CA HIS A 800 -10.05 25.14 -10.12
C HIS A 800 -10.56 24.12 -11.15
N GLU A 801 -11.63 24.45 -11.87
CA GLU A 801 -12.14 23.62 -12.98
C GLU A 801 -11.08 23.41 -14.06
N ARG A 802 -10.35 24.48 -14.45
CA ARG A 802 -9.24 24.39 -15.41
C ARG A 802 -8.11 23.50 -14.91
N MET A 803 -7.73 23.61 -13.63
CA MET A 803 -6.69 22.76 -13.04
C MET A 803 -7.06 21.28 -13.10
N LEU A 804 -8.28 20.93 -12.71
CA LEU A 804 -8.79 19.54 -12.75
C LEU A 804 -8.86 19.01 -14.18
N ASN A 805 -9.41 19.82 -15.10
CA ASN A 805 -9.49 19.46 -16.52
C ASN A 805 -8.10 19.26 -17.14
N THR A 806 -7.15 20.13 -16.81
CA THR A 806 -5.76 20.00 -17.31
C THR A 806 -5.12 18.73 -16.80
N ALA A 807 -5.30 18.40 -15.51
CA ALA A 807 -4.80 17.15 -14.93
C ALA A 807 -5.44 15.92 -15.60
N GLU A 808 -6.78 15.92 -15.77
CA GLU A 808 -7.51 14.88 -16.49
C GLU A 808 -6.95 14.69 -17.90
N MET A 809 -6.90 15.75 -18.69
CA MET A 809 -6.50 15.66 -20.10
C MET A 809 -5.02 15.23 -20.26
N ARG A 810 -4.15 15.61 -19.33
CA ARG A 810 -2.78 15.08 -19.32
C ARG A 810 -2.74 13.56 -19.13
N MET A 811 -3.55 13.05 -18.19
CA MET A 811 -3.64 11.61 -17.92
C MET A 811 -4.23 10.84 -19.10
N LEU A 812 -5.35 11.35 -19.68
CA LEU A 812 -6.04 10.68 -20.79
C LEU A 812 -5.19 10.69 -22.07
N ARG A 813 -4.52 11.80 -22.40
CA ARG A 813 -3.60 11.89 -23.54
C ARG A 813 -2.48 10.87 -23.39
N TRP A 814 -1.83 10.81 -22.23
CA TRP A 814 -0.76 9.86 -21.98
C TRP A 814 -1.23 8.40 -22.12
N ALA A 815 -2.44 8.05 -21.61
CA ALA A 815 -3.01 6.72 -21.81
C ALA A 815 -3.25 6.38 -23.28
N CYS A 816 -3.64 7.33 -24.09
CA CYS A 816 -3.86 7.17 -25.53
C CYS A 816 -2.54 7.17 -26.34
N GLY A 817 -1.42 7.57 -25.73
CA GLY A 817 -0.14 7.72 -26.41
C GLY A 817 -0.01 9.01 -27.20
N PHE A 818 -0.80 10.03 -26.86
CA PHE A 818 -0.76 11.36 -27.51
C PHE A 818 -0.05 12.39 -26.63
N THR A 819 0.63 13.31 -27.29
CA THR A 819 1.22 14.52 -26.72
C THR A 819 0.37 15.76 -27.06
N ARG A 820 0.78 16.91 -26.60
CA ARG A 820 0.16 18.18 -27.03
C ARG A 820 0.49 18.53 -28.48
N CYS A 821 1.65 18.11 -28.96
CA CYS A 821 2.11 18.36 -30.34
C CYS A 821 1.24 17.65 -31.38
N ASP A 822 0.59 16.55 -31.00
CA ASP A 822 -0.29 15.78 -31.91
C ASP A 822 -1.63 16.49 -32.22
N ARG A 823 -1.92 17.62 -31.59
CA ARG A 823 -3.10 18.48 -31.80
C ARG A 823 -4.45 17.77 -31.80
N VAL A 824 -4.58 16.55 -31.21
CA VAL A 824 -5.85 15.82 -31.10
C VAL A 824 -6.78 16.55 -30.14
N ARG A 825 -8.07 16.74 -30.53
CA ARG A 825 -9.06 17.45 -29.71
C ARG A 825 -9.35 16.69 -28.39
N ASN A 826 -9.75 17.45 -27.36
CA ASN A 826 -10.08 16.85 -26.05
C ASN A 826 -11.29 15.91 -26.13
N GLU A 827 -12.28 16.26 -26.95
CA GLU A 827 -13.49 15.49 -27.18
C GLU A 827 -13.16 14.13 -27.80
N ASP A 828 -12.26 14.09 -28.79
CA ASP A 828 -11.85 12.85 -29.46
C ASP A 828 -11.13 11.92 -28.45
N ILE A 829 -10.24 12.47 -27.60
CA ILE A 829 -9.58 11.70 -26.53
C ILE A 829 -10.61 11.10 -25.57
N ARG A 830 -11.61 11.89 -25.15
CA ARG A 830 -12.68 11.42 -24.27
C ARG A 830 -13.55 10.35 -24.92
N THR A 831 -13.90 10.54 -26.17
CA THR A 831 -14.64 9.54 -26.96
C THR A 831 -13.90 8.23 -27.06
N MET A 832 -12.59 8.26 -27.37
CA MET A 832 -11.74 7.05 -27.41
C MET A 832 -11.68 6.35 -26.05
N MET A 833 -11.69 7.09 -24.96
CA MET A 833 -11.63 6.57 -23.58
C MET A 833 -13.01 6.33 -22.97
N GLN A 834 -14.08 6.66 -23.70
CA GLN A 834 -15.47 6.59 -23.23
C GLN A 834 -15.66 7.30 -21.88
N THR A 835 -15.17 8.52 -21.76
CA THR A 835 -15.27 9.35 -20.55
C THR A 835 -15.95 10.66 -20.84
N VAL A 836 -16.79 11.14 -19.93
CA VAL A 836 -17.33 12.51 -19.97
C VAL A 836 -16.36 13.50 -19.34
N PRO A 837 -16.46 14.79 -19.67
CA PRO A 837 -15.68 15.84 -19.05
C PRO A 837 -15.78 15.81 -17.51
N ILE A 838 -14.67 16.04 -16.82
CA ILE A 838 -14.64 16.02 -15.37
C ILE A 838 -15.52 17.08 -14.72
N GLN A 839 -15.74 18.22 -15.41
CA GLN A 839 -16.63 19.28 -14.95
C GLN A 839 -18.07 18.79 -14.76
N LEU A 840 -18.58 17.98 -15.72
CA LEU A 840 -19.91 17.38 -15.61
C LEU A 840 -20.01 16.41 -14.44
N LYS A 841 -18.92 15.70 -14.13
CA LYS A 841 -18.89 14.82 -12.95
C LYS A 841 -18.81 15.58 -11.63
N LEU A 842 -18.15 16.72 -11.61
CA LEU A 842 -18.16 17.63 -10.46
C LEU A 842 -19.57 18.15 -10.18
N LEU A 843 -20.23 18.64 -11.20
CA LEU A 843 -21.62 19.12 -11.17
C LEU A 843 -22.55 18.00 -10.67
N GLU A 844 -22.49 16.81 -11.26
CA GLU A 844 -23.27 15.64 -10.83
C GLU A 844 -23.06 15.33 -9.33
N GLN A 845 -21.81 15.35 -8.85
CA GLN A 845 -21.52 15.04 -7.45
C GLN A 845 -22.05 16.10 -6.50
N ARG A 846 -21.89 17.40 -6.82
CA ARG A 846 -22.41 18.49 -6.00
C ARG A 846 -23.94 18.47 -5.92
N LEU A 847 -24.63 18.34 -7.06
CA LEU A 847 -26.10 18.28 -7.08
C LEU A 847 -26.64 17.03 -6.39
N ARG A 848 -25.98 15.88 -6.58
CA ARG A 848 -26.34 14.64 -5.84
C ARG A 848 -26.22 14.84 -4.34
N TRP A 849 -25.14 15.48 -3.89
CA TRP A 849 -24.92 15.78 -2.48
C TRP A 849 -25.95 16.78 -1.95
N TYR A 850 -26.18 17.87 -2.66
CA TYR A 850 -27.19 18.85 -2.31
C TYR A 850 -28.59 18.24 -2.15
N GLY A 851 -29.03 17.47 -3.15
CA GLY A 851 -30.30 16.75 -3.03
C GLY A 851 -30.34 15.77 -1.84
N HIS A 852 -29.18 15.16 -1.48
CA HIS A 852 -29.09 14.30 -0.30
C HIS A 852 -29.22 15.12 1.01
N VAL A 853 -28.57 16.25 1.13
CA VAL A 853 -28.66 17.14 2.29
C VAL A 853 -30.07 17.70 2.48
N MET A 854 -30.69 18.17 1.40
CA MET A 854 -31.99 18.82 1.45
C MET A 854 -33.18 17.88 1.70
N ARG A 855 -33.04 16.58 1.35
CA ARG A 855 -34.05 15.54 1.71
C ARG A 855 -33.96 15.06 3.15
N ARG A 856 -32.89 15.41 3.89
CA ARG A 856 -32.77 15.12 5.31
C ARG A 856 -33.67 16.02 6.15
N PRO A 857 -34.14 15.58 7.30
CA PRO A 857 -34.90 16.40 8.23
C PRO A 857 -34.14 17.70 8.60
N SER A 858 -34.84 18.76 8.94
CA SER A 858 -34.24 20.06 9.30
C SER A 858 -33.28 19.98 10.49
N HIS A 859 -33.54 19.08 11.43
CA HIS A 859 -32.68 18.82 12.59
C HIS A 859 -31.40 18.06 12.25
N HIS A 860 -31.30 17.49 11.04
CA HIS A 860 -30.10 16.74 10.65
C HIS A 860 -28.88 17.66 10.54
N LEU A 861 -27.72 17.19 11.02
CA LEU A 861 -26.50 17.98 11.22
C LEU A 861 -25.98 18.70 9.97
N THR A 862 -25.96 18.03 8.84
CA THR A 862 -25.51 18.62 7.57
C THR A 862 -26.46 19.71 7.09
N ARG A 863 -27.74 19.57 7.36
CA ARG A 863 -28.74 20.59 7.01
C ARG A 863 -28.64 21.77 7.97
N ARG A 864 -28.52 21.53 9.28
CA ARG A 864 -28.25 22.58 10.27
C ARG A 864 -26.99 23.38 9.93
N ALA A 865 -25.89 22.73 9.57
CA ALA A 865 -24.66 23.41 9.17
C ALA A 865 -24.83 24.26 7.89
N LEU A 866 -25.64 23.82 6.94
CA LEU A 866 -25.97 24.58 5.74
C LEU A 866 -26.83 25.81 6.08
N GLU A 867 -27.83 25.66 6.95
CA GLU A 867 -28.78 26.69 7.36
C GLU A 867 -28.27 27.59 8.51
N MET A 868 -27.18 27.22 9.19
CA MET A 868 -26.58 27.97 10.28
C MET A 868 -26.27 29.41 9.89
N GLU A 869 -26.62 30.34 10.77
CA GLU A 869 -26.28 31.77 10.66
C GLU A 869 -25.22 32.16 11.69
N VAL A 870 -24.20 32.88 11.24
CA VAL A 870 -23.17 33.48 12.08
C VAL A 870 -23.53 34.96 12.23
N PRO A 871 -23.65 35.49 13.47
CA PRO A 871 -23.96 36.89 13.69
C PRO A 871 -22.83 37.80 13.16
N GLY A 872 -23.19 38.95 12.58
CA GLY A 872 -22.25 39.95 12.06
C GLY A 872 -22.59 40.44 10.66
N LYS A 873 -21.94 41.51 10.26
CA LYS A 873 -22.11 42.11 8.93
C LYS A 873 -21.13 41.45 7.93
N ARG A 874 -21.56 41.35 6.69
CA ARG A 874 -20.71 40.91 5.58
C ARG A 874 -19.61 41.93 5.31
N SER A 875 -18.40 41.50 4.99
CA SER A 875 -17.30 42.37 4.60
C SER A 875 -17.65 43.15 3.33
N ARG A 876 -17.20 44.42 3.23
CA ARG A 876 -17.33 45.23 2.03
C ARG A 876 -16.45 44.66 0.90
N GLY A 877 -16.87 44.79 -0.35
CA GLY A 877 -16.12 44.35 -1.52
C GLY A 877 -16.77 43.17 -2.26
N ALA A 878 -16.07 42.60 -3.26
CA ALA A 878 -16.59 41.48 -4.07
C ALA A 878 -16.77 40.22 -3.21
N PRO A 879 -17.98 39.64 -3.14
CA PRO A 879 -18.24 38.51 -2.25
C PRO A 879 -17.44 37.28 -2.68
N LYS A 880 -16.78 36.66 -1.71
CA LYS A 880 -16.13 35.35 -1.94
C LYS A 880 -17.20 34.31 -2.27
N LYS A 881 -16.93 33.45 -3.26
CA LYS A 881 -17.85 32.45 -3.75
C LYS A 881 -18.21 31.45 -2.64
N ARG A 882 -19.52 31.25 -2.44
CA ARG A 882 -20.07 30.25 -1.50
C ARG A 882 -20.34 28.94 -2.20
N TRP A 883 -20.45 27.88 -1.42
CA TRP A 883 -20.86 26.57 -1.93
C TRP A 883 -22.26 26.61 -2.53
N THR A 884 -23.21 27.28 -1.88
CA THR A 884 -24.61 27.47 -2.38
C THR A 884 -24.66 28.21 -3.71
N ASP A 885 -23.80 29.23 -3.91
CA ASP A 885 -23.71 29.93 -5.20
C ASP A 885 -23.29 29.01 -6.35
N ALA A 886 -22.38 28.03 -6.03
CA ALA A 886 -21.98 27.01 -7.00
C ALA A 886 -23.14 26.05 -7.31
N ILE A 887 -23.90 25.65 -6.28
CA ILE A 887 -25.08 24.77 -6.44
C ILE A 887 -26.16 25.43 -7.31
N TYR A 888 -26.55 26.67 -7.05
CA TYR A 888 -27.55 27.36 -7.84
C TYR A 888 -27.13 27.55 -9.30
N LYS A 889 -25.84 27.82 -9.51
CA LYS A 889 -25.29 27.83 -10.88
C LYS A 889 -25.47 26.49 -11.56
N ASP A 890 -25.07 25.40 -10.85
CA ASP A 890 -25.16 24.05 -11.39
C ASP A 890 -26.61 23.62 -11.66
N MET A 891 -27.55 23.98 -10.77
CA MET A 891 -29.00 23.74 -10.97
C MET A 891 -29.54 24.43 -12.23
N LYS A 892 -29.12 25.69 -12.43
CA LYS A 892 -29.48 26.43 -13.64
C LYS A 892 -28.93 25.78 -14.90
N GLU A 893 -27.71 25.25 -14.85
CA GLU A 893 -27.05 24.60 -15.98
C GLU A 893 -27.76 23.31 -16.42
N VAL A 894 -28.33 22.53 -15.48
CA VAL A 894 -29.07 21.29 -15.77
C VAL A 894 -30.60 21.48 -15.81
N GLY A 895 -31.11 22.68 -15.56
CA GLY A 895 -32.54 22.99 -15.62
C GLY A 895 -33.35 22.30 -14.52
N VAL A 896 -32.86 22.28 -13.28
CA VAL A 896 -33.59 21.76 -12.10
C VAL A 896 -33.85 22.87 -11.09
N THR A 897 -34.91 22.72 -10.31
CA THR A 897 -35.32 23.65 -9.25
C THR A 897 -35.25 23.01 -7.88
N THR A 898 -35.46 23.78 -6.84
CA THR A 898 -35.53 23.28 -5.45
C THR A 898 -36.69 22.31 -5.24
N ASP A 899 -37.77 22.47 -5.99
CA ASP A 899 -39.00 21.66 -5.86
C ASP A 899 -38.80 20.25 -6.42
N ASP A 900 -37.91 20.08 -7.42
CA ASP A 900 -37.53 18.80 -7.99
C ASP A 900 -36.76 17.92 -6.99
N ILE A 901 -36.26 18.48 -5.88
CA ILE A 901 -35.39 17.76 -4.93
C ILE A 901 -36.10 16.61 -4.23
N GLN A 902 -37.39 16.79 -3.92
CA GLN A 902 -38.16 15.79 -3.16
C GLN A 902 -38.40 14.55 -4.01
N ASP A 903 -38.57 14.67 -5.31
CA ASP A 903 -38.61 13.51 -6.20
C ASP A 903 -37.18 13.01 -6.49
N ARG A 904 -36.79 11.99 -5.75
CA ARG A 904 -35.46 11.39 -5.87
C ARG A 904 -35.21 10.79 -7.27
N ALA A 905 -36.20 10.26 -7.92
CA ALA A 905 -36.08 9.65 -9.25
C ALA A 905 -35.86 10.71 -10.31
N LEU A 906 -36.71 11.75 -10.31
CA LEU A 906 -36.63 12.90 -11.20
C LEU A 906 -35.29 13.62 -11.02
N TRP A 907 -34.93 13.98 -9.78
CA TRP A 907 -33.65 14.62 -9.45
C TRP A 907 -32.46 13.83 -9.98
N ARG A 908 -32.44 12.50 -9.74
CA ARG A 908 -31.36 11.63 -10.20
C ARG A 908 -31.31 11.53 -11.73
N SER A 909 -32.44 11.47 -12.39
CA SER A 909 -32.49 11.37 -13.85
C SER A 909 -31.93 12.63 -14.53
N ARG A 910 -32.27 13.82 -14.01
CA ARG A 910 -31.83 15.11 -14.56
C ARG A 910 -30.39 15.47 -14.23
N THR A 911 -29.93 15.15 -13.00
CA THR A 911 -28.57 15.51 -12.53
C THR A 911 -27.49 14.50 -12.90
N ARG A 912 -27.86 13.29 -13.34
CA ARG A 912 -26.91 12.23 -13.66
C ARG A 912 -26.32 12.41 -15.05
N THR A 913 -25.00 12.48 -15.13
CA THR A 913 -24.25 12.44 -16.39
C THR A 913 -23.64 11.04 -16.58
N ALA A 914 -24.20 10.27 -17.54
CA ALA A 914 -23.71 8.92 -17.82
C ALA A 914 -22.43 8.97 -18.68
N ASP A 915 -21.42 8.15 -18.33
CA ASP A 915 -20.32 7.88 -19.24
C ASP A 915 -20.83 7.05 -20.45
N PRO A 916 -20.30 7.24 -21.68
CA PRO A 916 -20.79 6.57 -22.88
C PRO A 916 -20.87 5.04 -22.80
N ALA A 917 -19.98 4.42 -22.02
CA ALA A 917 -19.99 2.97 -21.77
C ALA A 917 -21.23 2.46 -21.02
N ASN A 918 -21.90 3.30 -20.25
CA ASN A 918 -23.09 2.95 -19.48
C ASN A 918 -24.40 3.11 -20.27
N MET A 919 -24.35 3.70 -21.47
CA MET A 919 -25.53 3.83 -22.34
C MET A 919 -25.94 2.47 -22.94
N ARG A 920 -25.02 1.51 -23.07
CA ARG A 920 -25.32 0.18 -23.62
C ARG A 920 -26.01 -0.77 -22.65
N ASP A 921 -25.92 -0.54 -21.33
CA ASP A 921 -26.59 -1.35 -20.31
C ASP A 921 -28.07 -0.98 -20.09
N LYS A 922 -28.64 -0.10 -20.95
CA LYS A 922 -30.05 0.32 -20.91
C LYS A 922 -30.90 -0.22 -22.06
N ARG A 923 -30.40 -1.25 -22.77
CA ARG A 923 -31.24 -1.98 -23.76
C ARG A 923 -31.48 -3.39 -23.30
#